data_f848ea9b4ab6af6acf56fd4d1643ba2d
#
_entry.id   f848ea9b4ab6af6acf56fd4d1643ba2d
#
_cell.length_a   1.000
_cell.length_b   1.000
_cell.length_c   1.000
_cell.angle_alpha   90.00
_cell.angle_beta   90.00
_cell.angle_gamma   90.00
#
_symmetry.space_group_name_H-M   'P 1'
#
loop_
_entity.id
_entity.type
_entity.pdbx_description
1 polymer ?
#
loop_
_entity_poly.entity_id
_entity_poly.type
_entity_poly.pdbx_seq_one_letter_code
_entity_poly.pdbx_strand_id
1 'polypeptide(L)'
;MAKHDLKLNRNIGIMAHIDAGKTTTSERILFYTGLTHKIGEVHDGAATMDWMAQEQERGITITSAATTTYWNYAGNKYKINLIDTPGHVDFTVEVERSLRILDGAVMALCSVGGVQPQSETVWRQADKYNVPRLCYVNKMDRSGANFFDVVRQIKEVLGATPCPIQIPIGAEETFKGVVDLVKMKAILWHDETMGAEYVEEEIPANLVAEAEEWRDKMLETVSEFDDVLMEKYFDDPSTITEDEIRVAIRKGTLAMKIFPVICGSSFKNKGVQTMLDAVCAYLPSPLDTPVINGTNPNTEAEEERHPDDADPLCALAFKIATDPYVGRLCYFRVYSGHLDAGSYVYNPRSGKKERISRIFQMHSNHQNPVETILAGDIGAGVGFKDIRTGDTLCDENKPIVLESIEFPAPVIGISVEPKSQADLDKLGVGLAKLAEEDPTFTVKTDEQTGQTVISGMGELHLEIIIDRLKREFKVECNQGRPQVAYREAISAPVELREVYKKQSGGRGKFADIIVRVEPADADFPGGLQFEDIVKGGNVPKEYIPSVQKGFETAMKNGVLAGYPLDSLKVTLIDGSFHPVDSDQLSFEIAAQMAFKEACAKAKPVLMEPIMKIEVVTPEESMGDVIGDLNKRRGQVEGMDTSRTGARIVKAKVPLAEMFGYVTALRTITSGRATSSMEFSHYEAVSSSIAKTVLTEVGGRVDLV
;
A
#
# COMPACT_ATOMS: atom_id res chain seq x y z
N MET A 1 -11.33 29.47 -21.39
CA MET A 1 -11.00 28.71 -20.20
C MET A 1 -9.72 29.27 -19.60
N ALA A 2 -9.64 29.52 -18.30
CA ALA A 2 -8.37 29.89 -17.66
C ALA A 2 -7.39 28.73 -17.89
N LYS A 3 -6.16 29.06 -18.32
CA LYS A 3 -5.13 28.06 -18.56
C LYS A 3 -4.87 27.29 -17.27
N HIS A 4 -5.02 25.97 -17.30
CA HIS A 4 -4.73 25.10 -16.17
C HIS A 4 -3.24 25.25 -15.79
N ASP A 5 -2.98 25.76 -14.58
CA ASP A 5 -1.61 25.92 -14.10
C ASP A 5 -1.24 24.78 -13.15
N LEU A 6 -0.58 23.78 -13.70
CA LEU A 6 -0.12 22.59 -12.96
C LEU A 6 0.79 22.90 -11.77
N LYS A 7 1.45 24.08 -11.78
CA LYS A 7 2.27 24.51 -10.62
C LYS A 7 1.44 24.72 -9.37
N LEU A 8 0.14 25.01 -9.54
CA LEU A 8 -0.80 25.24 -8.44
C LEU A 8 -1.58 23.99 -8.03
N ASN A 9 -1.29 22.83 -8.63
CA ASN A 9 -1.90 21.56 -8.23
C ASN A 9 -1.05 20.86 -7.16
N ARG A 10 -1.74 20.22 -6.22
CA ARG A 10 -1.13 19.35 -5.19
C ARG A 10 -1.94 18.06 -5.07
N ASN A 11 -1.32 16.93 -5.40
CA ASN A 11 -1.89 15.59 -5.17
C ASN A 11 -1.22 15.03 -3.92
N ILE A 12 -1.90 15.13 -2.79
CA ILE A 12 -1.32 14.81 -1.49
C ILE A 12 -2.10 13.72 -0.76
N GLY A 13 -1.36 12.89 -0.02
CA GLY A 13 -1.93 11.92 0.92
C GLY A 13 -1.66 12.32 2.36
N ILE A 14 -2.58 11.96 3.26
CA ILE A 14 -2.32 12.00 4.69
C ILE A 14 -2.00 10.59 5.14
N MET A 15 -0.79 10.42 5.66
CA MET A 15 -0.23 9.19 6.15
C MET A 15 -0.07 9.27 7.66
N ALA A 16 -0.41 8.22 8.36
CA ALA A 16 -0.32 8.21 9.82
C ALA A 16 -0.41 6.77 10.36
N HIS A 17 0.10 6.55 11.57
CA HIS A 17 -0.28 5.37 12.33
C HIS A 17 -1.71 5.51 12.87
N ILE A 18 -2.27 4.41 13.35
CA ILE A 18 -3.59 4.38 13.98
C ILE A 18 -3.60 5.38 15.15
N ASP A 19 -4.68 6.13 15.28
CA ASP A 19 -4.87 7.15 16.33
C ASP A 19 -3.93 8.36 16.28
N ALA A 20 -3.15 8.61 15.23
CA ALA A 20 -2.39 9.85 15.10
C ALA A 20 -3.28 11.08 14.80
N GLY A 21 -4.55 10.87 14.51
CA GLY A 21 -5.51 11.92 14.20
C GLY A 21 -5.61 12.24 12.70
N LYS A 22 -5.36 11.26 11.85
CA LYS A 22 -5.43 11.36 10.40
C LYS A 22 -6.79 11.88 9.94
N THR A 23 -7.87 11.15 10.21
CA THR A 23 -9.25 11.52 9.81
C THR A 23 -9.65 12.88 10.38
N THR A 24 -9.33 13.16 11.64
CA THR A 24 -9.58 14.46 12.24
C THR A 24 -8.86 15.58 11.47
N THR A 25 -7.63 15.36 11.03
CA THR A 25 -6.87 16.34 10.22
C THR A 25 -7.52 16.52 8.85
N SER A 26 -7.91 15.44 8.17
CA SER A 26 -8.63 15.49 6.90
C SER A 26 -9.94 16.29 7.01
N GLU A 27 -10.74 16.04 8.04
CA GLU A 27 -12.00 16.79 8.29
C GLU A 27 -11.76 18.28 8.53
N ARG A 28 -10.70 18.65 9.25
CA ARG A 28 -10.33 20.07 9.45
C ARG A 28 -9.88 20.74 8.14
N ILE A 29 -9.16 20.02 7.27
CA ILE A 29 -8.83 20.51 5.94
C ILE A 29 -10.10 20.81 5.15
N LEU A 30 -11.07 19.89 5.11
CA LEU A 30 -12.34 20.08 4.41
C LEU A 30 -13.13 21.27 4.96
N PHE A 31 -13.13 21.44 6.25
CA PHE A 31 -13.79 22.58 6.91
C PHE A 31 -13.15 23.93 6.54
N TYR A 32 -11.83 24.07 6.70
CA TYR A 32 -11.13 25.33 6.43
C TYR A 32 -11.07 25.71 4.95
N THR A 33 -11.16 24.73 4.08
CA THR A 33 -11.26 24.95 2.63
C THR A 33 -12.70 25.24 2.16
N GLY A 34 -13.67 25.28 3.09
CA GLY A 34 -15.06 25.62 2.81
C GLY A 34 -15.88 24.53 2.12
N LEU A 35 -15.37 23.32 2.06
CA LEU A 35 -16.05 22.18 1.43
C LEU A 35 -17.16 21.63 2.32
N THR A 36 -16.97 21.67 3.63
CA THR A 36 -17.97 21.27 4.63
C THR A 36 -18.33 22.47 5.52
N HIS A 37 -19.60 22.59 5.90
CA HIS A 37 -20.09 23.67 6.76
C HIS A 37 -20.08 23.30 8.25
N LYS A 38 -19.86 22.04 8.57
CA LYS A 38 -19.74 21.50 9.92
C LYS A 38 -18.48 20.69 10.04
N ILE A 39 -17.87 20.78 11.21
CA ILE A 39 -16.74 19.93 11.56
C ILE A 39 -17.29 18.53 11.85
N GLY A 40 -16.87 17.54 11.05
CA GLY A 40 -17.16 16.14 11.31
C GLY A 40 -16.29 15.61 12.45
N GLU A 41 -16.90 15.08 13.50
CA GLU A 41 -16.19 14.43 14.61
C GLU A 41 -16.15 12.91 14.39
N VAL A 42 -14.97 12.33 14.46
CA VAL A 42 -14.77 10.88 14.25
C VAL A 42 -15.53 10.07 15.32
N HIS A 43 -15.52 10.52 16.56
CA HIS A 43 -16.19 9.86 17.67
C HIS A 43 -17.71 9.84 17.56
N ASP A 44 -18.28 10.80 16.82
CA ASP A 44 -19.73 10.88 16.60
C ASP A 44 -20.18 10.17 15.30
N GLY A 45 -19.23 9.53 14.57
CA GLY A 45 -19.49 8.90 13.28
C GLY A 45 -19.91 9.88 12.17
N ALA A 46 -19.55 11.17 12.32
CA ALA A 46 -19.94 12.25 11.42
C ALA A 46 -18.83 12.64 10.42
N ALA A 47 -17.74 11.88 10.35
CA ALA A 47 -16.62 12.16 9.47
C ALA A 47 -17.01 11.94 7.99
N THR A 48 -16.71 12.92 7.15
CA THR A 48 -17.03 12.90 5.72
C THR A 48 -16.13 11.94 4.93
N MET A 49 -14.85 11.84 5.31
CA MET A 49 -13.88 11.00 4.63
C MET A 49 -14.06 9.51 4.97
N ASP A 50 -14.44 9.18 6.20
CA ASP A 50 -14.80 7.82 6.62
C ASP A 50 -16.30 7.60 6.34
N TRP A 51 -16.64 7.35 5.08
CA TRP A 51 -18.04 7.28 4.62
C TRP A 51 -18.69 5.90 4.79
N MET A 52 -17.88 4.85 4.96
CA MET A 52 -18.41 3.51 5.20
C MET A 52 -18.86 3.34 6.64
N ALA A 53 -19.99 2.65 6.85
CA ALA A 53 -20.48 2.38 8.19
C ALA A 53 -19.46 1.65 9.09
N GLN A 54 -18.67 0.74 8.49
CA GLN A 54 -17.61 0.02 9.18
C GLN A 54 -16.46 0.94 9.63
N GLU A 55 -16.11 1.94 8.83
CA GLU A 55 -15.10 2.95 9.19
C GLU A 55 -15.58 3.79 10.37
N GLN A 56 -16.82 4.25 10.32
CA GLN A 56 -17.44 5.04 11.38
C GLN A 56 -17.59 4.28 12.69
N GLU A 57 -18.05 3.02 12.62
CA GLU A 57 -18.24 2.18 13.81
C GLU A 57 -16.93 1.77 14.48
N ARG A 58 -15.86 1.56 13.69
CA ARG A 58 -14.56 1.11 14.18
C ARG A 58 -13.57 2.25 14.43
N GLY A 59 -13.86 3.44 13.91
CA GLY A 59 -12.98 4.62 14.00
C GLY A 59 -11.67 4.46 13.22
N ILE A 60 -11.65 3.63 12.17
CA ILE A 60 -10.48 3.39 11.32
C ILE A 60 -10.84 3.60 9.85
N THR A 61 -9.94 4.18 9.07
CA THR A 61 -10.08 4.25 7.62
C THR A 61 -9.72 2.90 7.01
N ILE A 62 -10.63 2.35 6.20
CA ILE A 62 -10.50 1.05 5.54
C ILE A 62 -10.14 1.24 4.07
N THR A 63 -10.86 2.15 3.40
CA THR A 63 -10.66 2.46 1.98
C THR A 63 -10.17 3.87 1.80
N SER A 64 -9.26 4.09 0.84
CA SER A 64 -8.83 5.44 0.48
C SER A 64 -9.99 6.26 -0.10
N ALA A 65 -10.19 7.46 0.40
CA ALA A 65 -11.13 8.43 -0.14
C ALA A 65 -10.37 9.57 -0.82
N ALA A 66 -10.85 10.00 -1.98
CA ALA A 66 -10.26 11.13 -2.70
C ALA A 66 -11.22 12.32 -2.67
N THR A 67 -10.70 13.49 -2.34
CA THR A 67 -11.47 14.74 -2.30
C THR A 67 -10.68 15.89 -2.87
N THR A 68 -11.29 16.63 -3.78
CA THR A 68 -10.70 17.83 -4.37
C THR A 68 -11.15 19.06 -3.60
N THR A 69 -10.20 19.89 -3.20
CA THR A 69 -10.46 21.15 -2.52
C THR A 69 -9.51 22.25 -2.99
N TYR A 70 -9.68 23.46 -2.46
CA TYR A 70 -8.91 24.64 -2.88
C TYR A 70 -8.41 25.40 -1.66
N TRP A 71 -7.17 25.90 -1.73
CA TRP A 71 -6.57 26.75 -0.71
C TRP A 71 -5.91 27.98 -1.32
N ASN A 72 -6.09 29.13 -0.68
CA ASN A 72 -5.45 30.37 -1.12
C ASN A 72 -4.15 30.57 -0.36
N TYR A 73 -3.03 30.61 -1.07
CA TYR A 73 -1.71 30.83 -0.51
C TYR A 73 -0.91 31.80 -1.39
N ALA A 74 -0.25 32.81 -0.79
CA ALA A 74 0.57 33.79 -1.48
C ALA A 74 -0.10 34.44 -2.71
N GLY A 75 -1.41 34.75 -2.61
CA GLY A 75 -2.21 35.37 -3.68
C GLY A 75 -2.65 34.41 -4.81
N ASN A 76 -2.30 33.14 -4.73
CA ASN A 76 -2.69 32.13 -5.70
C ASN A 76 -3.69 31.13 -5.11
N LYS A 77 -4.59 30.63 -5.96
CA LYS A 77 -5.55 29.59 -5.59
C LYS A 77 -5.01 28.22 -5.98
N TYR A 78 -4.55 27.45 -5.00
CA TYR A 78 -4.08 26.09 -5.18
C TYR A 78 -5.25 25.11 -5.23
N LYS A 79 -5.16 24.14 -6.15
CA LYS A 79 -6.04 22.97 -6.18
C LYS A 79 -5.36 21.84 -5.43
N ILE A 80 -6.03 21.27 -4.43
CA ILE A 80 -5.52 20.19 -3.62
C ILE A 80 -6.41 18.96 -3.79
N ASN A 81 -5.86 17.89 -4.35
CA ASN A 81 -6.49 16.58 -4.34
C ASN A 81 -5.96 15.85 -3.10
N LEU A 82 -6.83 15.73 -2.12
CA LEU A 82 -6.52 15.08 -0.85
C LEU A 82 -6.94 13.60 -0.93
N ILE A 83 -6.00 12.70 -0.66
CA ILE A 83 -6.25 11.27 -0.57
C ILE A 83 -6.04 10.83 0.86
N ASP A 84 -7.09 10.37 1.49
CA ASP A 84 -7.03 9.80 2.84
C ASP A 84 -6.65 8.31 2.73
N THR A 85 -5.51 7.93 3.30
CA THR A 85 -4.98 6.57 3.20
C THR A 85 -5.27 5.78 4.48
N PRO A 86 -5.57 4.47 4.41
CA PRO A 86 -5.69 3.64 5.61
C PRO A 86 -4.43 3.68 6.46
N GLY A 87 -4.59 3.58 7.78
CA GLY A 87 -3.47 3.49 8.72
C GLY A 87 -3.21 2.09 9.26
N HIS A 88 -4.03 1.09 8.90
CA HIS A 88 -3.94 -0.27 9.43
C HIS A 88 -3.15 -1.18 8.47
N VAL A 89 -2.30 -2.04 9.03
CA VAL A 89 -1.42 -2.94 8.24
C VAL A 89 -2.18 -3.94 7.36
N ASP A 90 -3.39 -4.34 7.73
CA ASP A 90 -4.22 -5.24 6.91
C ASP A 90 -4.66 -4.58 5.58
N PHE A 91 -4.55 -3.24 5.49
CA PHE A 91 -4.88 -2.45 4.31
C PHE A 91 -3.64 -1.84 3.63
N THR A 92 -2.48 -2.45 3.80
CA THR A 92 -1.20 -2.03 3.20
C THR A 92 -1.32 -1.76 1.70
N VAL A 93 -2.12 -2.55 1.00
CA VAL A 93 -2.36 -2.42 -0.43
C VAL A 93 -3.08 -1.12 -0.79
N GLU A 94 -4.05 -0.68 0.01
CA GLU A 94 -4.69 0.62 -0.20
C GLU A 94 -3.70 1.77 0.02
N VAL A 95 -2.75 1.61 0.95
CA VAL A 95 -1.66 2.57 1.15
C VAL A 95 -0.75 2.59 -0.08
N GLU A 96 -0.31 1.44 -0.58
CA GLU A 96 0.56 1.36 -1.77
C GLU A 96 -0.10 1.92 -3.02
N ARG A 97 -1.38 1.63 -3.26
CA ARG A 97 -2.15 2.24 -4.35
C ARG A 97 -2.17 3.76 -4.27
N SER A 98 -2.42 4.27 -3.07
CA SER A 98 -2.46 5.71 -2.82
C SER A 98 -1.09 6.34 -3.07
N LEU A 99 -0.03 5.77 -2.52
CA LEU A 99 1.34 6.28 -2.68
C LEU A 99 1.80 6.34 -4.14
N ARG A 100 1.35 5.39 -4.98
CA ARG A 100 1.70 5.36 -6.41
C ARG A 100 1.18 6.55 -7.19
N ILE A 101 0.11 7.16 -6.72
CA ILE A 101 -0.57 8.27 -7.40
C ILE A 101 -0.35 9.63 -6.72
N LEU A 102 0.32 9.67 -5.59
CA LEU A 102 0.62 10.90 -4.87
C LEU A 102 1.87 11.57 -5.42
N ASP A 103 1.87 12.90 -5.41
CA ASP A 103 3.07 13.69 -5.65
C ASP A 103 3.79 14.00 -4.34
N GLY A 104 3.05 14.17 -3.26
CA GLY A 104 3.58 14.43 -1.93
C GLY A 104 2.69 13.91 -0.82
N ALA A 105 3.16 13.92 0.41
CA ALA A 105 2.40 13.44 1.56
C ALA A 105 2.60 14.30 2.81
N VAL A 106 1.61 14.26 3.69
CA VAL A 106 1.69 14.76 5.06
C VAL A 106 1.76 13.57 5.99
N MET A 107 2.87 13.42 6.71
CA MET A 107 3.04 12.38 7.72
C MET A 107 2.59 12.92 9.08
N ALA A 108 1.41 12.52 9.53
CA ALA A 108 0.91 12.91 10.86
C ALA A 108 1.51 11.97 11.92
N LEU A 109 2.19 12.57 12.90
CA LEU A 109 2.82 11.91 14.03
C LEU A 109 2.16 12.37 15.33
N CYS A 110 1.97 11.47 16.28
CA CYS A 110 1.43 11.84 17.59
C CYS A 110 2.51 12.48 18.46
N SER A 111 2.23 13.65 19.05
CA SER A 111 3.16 14.35 19.93
C SER A 111 3.52 13.59 21.22
N VAL A 112 2.67 12.63 21.62
CA VAL A 112 2.87 11.78 22.80
C VAL A 112 3.53 10.46 22.40
N GLY A 113 2.98 9.76 21.39
CA GLY A 113 3.47 8.45 20.96
C GLY A 113 4.72 8.51 20.08
N GLY A 114 4.98 9.64 19.45
CA GLY A 114 6.11 9.84 18.54
C GLY A 114 6.04 8.97 17.29
N VAL A 115 7.20 8.48 16.86
CA VAL A 115 7.31 7.51 15.76
C VAL A 115 6.98 6.13 16.30
N GLN A 116 5.89 5.56 15.79
CA GLN A 116 5.47 4.20 16.10
C GLN A 116 5.85 3.24 14.98
N PRO A 117 5.85 1.92 15.23
CA PRO A 117 6.23 0.92 14.23
C PRO A 117 5.45 0.99 12.92
N GLN A 118 4.15 1.26 13.01
CA GLN A 118 3.33 1.51 11.81
C GLN A 118 3.79 2.77 11.05
N SER A 119 4.29 3.79 11.76
CA SER A 119 4.88 4.97 11.14
C SER A 119 6.12 4.61 10.31
N GLU A 120 6.96 3.69 10.81
CA GLU A 120 8.13 3.21 10.06
C GLU A 120 7.72 2.47 8.77
N THR A 121 6.71 1.60 8.86
CA THR A 121 6.22 0.85 7.70
C THR A 121 5.72 1.79 6.60
N VAL A 122 4.85 2.73 6.97
CA VAL A 122 4.30 3.72 6.03
C VAL A 122 5.40 4.65 5.49
N TRP A 123 6.39 5.00 6.33
CA TRP A 123 7.55 5.79 5.91
C TRP A 123 8.37 5.09 4.85
N ARG A 124 8.72 3.81 5.05
CA ARG A 124 9.46 2.99 4.07
C ARG A 124 8.70 2.80 2.77
N GLN A 125 7.37 2.64 2.84
CA GLN A 125 6.55 2.57 1.64
C GLN A 125 6.62 3.89 0.84
N ALA A 126 6.56 5.03 1.52
CA ALA A 126 6.72 6.33 0.86
C ALA A 126 8.13 6.52 0.27
N ASP A 127 9.18 5.97 0.90
CA ASP A 127 10.53 5.95 0.32
C ASP A 127 10.60 5.10 -0.95
N LYS A 128 9.96 3.92 -0.95
CA LYS A 128 9.87 3.03 -2.13
C LYS A 128 9.30 3.76 -3.36
N TYR A 129 8.32 4.62 -3.16
CA TYR A 129 7.67 5.38 -4.24
C TYR A 129 8.24 6.78 -4.43
N ASN A 130 9.33 7.13 -3.74
CA ASN A 130 9.99 8.45 -3.81
C ASN A 130 9.01 9.62 -3.58
N VAL A 131 8.13 9.50 -2.57
CA VAL A 131 7.12 10.52 -2.25
C VAL A 131 7.71 11.54 -1.27
N PRO A 132 7.94 12.81 -1.68
CA PRO A 132 8.32 13.88 -0.78
C PRO A 132 7.24 14.14 0.26
N ARG A 133 7.65 14.46 1.49
CA ARG A 133 6.69 14.61 2.59
C ARG A 133 7.10 15.67 3.59
N LEU A 134 6.11 16.18 4.27
CA LEU A 134 6.27 16.99 5.47
C LEU A 134 5.72 16.24 6.68
N CYS A 135 6.28 16.48 7.86
CA CYS A 135 5.86 15.88 9.12
C CYS A 135 4.97 16.86 9.90
N TYR A 136 3.80 16.41 10.28
CA TYR A 136 2.86 17.16 11.13
C TYR A 136 2.75 16.50 12.50
N VAL A 137 3.35 17.12 13.51
CA VAL A 137 3.29 16.66 14.91
C VAL A 137 1.96 17.11 15.49
N ASN A 138 1.00 16.20 15.52
CA ASN A 138 -0.38 16.43 15.94
C ASN A 138 -0.59 16.11 17.43
N LYS A 139 -1.74 16.53 17.96
CA LYS A 139 -2.15 16.30 19.36
C LYS A 139 -1.27 17.00 20.38
N MET A 140 -0.77 18.20 20.07
CA MET A 140 0.03 19.01 20.98
C MET A 140 -0.72 19.43 22.25
N ASP A 141 -2.05 19.28 22.29
CA ASP A 141 -2.95 19.51 23.40
C ASP A 141 -3.00 18.36 24.42
N ARG A 142 -2.43 17.20 24.10
CA ARG A 142 -2.48 16.03 24.97
C ARG A 142 -1.41 16.05 26.06
N SER A 143 -1.75 15.51 27.23
CA SER A 143 -0.78 15.30 28.32
C SER A 143 0.37 14.40 27.88
N GLY A 144 1.61 14.83 28.13
CA GLY A 144 2.83 14.17 27.65
C GLY A 144 3.27 14.60 26.24
N ALA A 145 2.64 15.59 25.64
CA ALA A 145 3.03 16.10 24.33
C ALA A 145 4.45 16.71 24.34
N ASN A 146 5.31 16.23 23.44
CA ASN A 146 6.68 16.71 23.32
C ASN A 146 7.13 16.76 21.84
N PHE A 147 7.09 17.96 21.26
CA PHE A 147 7.46 18.21 19.89
C PHE A 147 8.93 17.87 19.59
N PHE A 148 9.85 18.38 20.40
CA PHE A 148 11.29 18.24 20.15
C PHE A 148 11.76 16.79 20.23
N ASP A 149 11.09 16.01 21.03
CA ASP A 149 11.37 14.60 21.15
C ASP A 149 10.86 13.83 19.91
N VAL A 150 9.72 14.21 19.31
CA VAL A 150 9.29 13.65 18.01
C VAL A 150 10.30 14.00 16.90
N VAL A 151 10.79 15.24 16.87
CA VAL A 151 11.84 15.66 15.94
C VAL A 151 13.08 14.79 16.07
N ARG A 152 13.52 14.50 17.30
CA ARG A 152 14.64 13.59 17.56
C ARG A 152 14.36 12.17 17.02
N GLN A 153 13.17 11.62 17.22
CA GLN A 153 12.80 10.29 16.72
C GLN A 153 12.75 10.22 15.20
N ILE A 154 12.31 11.25 14.51
CA ILE A 154 12.37 11.30 13.04
C ILE A 154 13.82 11.05 12.57
N LYS A 155 14.79 11.63 13.28
CA LYS A 155 16.20 11.44 12.98
C LYS A 155 16.69 10.04 13.38
N GLU A 156 16.44 9.62 14.62
CA GLU A 156 17.04 8.41 15.20
C GLU A 156 16.36 7.12 14.72
N VAL A 157 15.02 7.13 14.57
CA VAL A 157 14.24 5.93 14.23
C VAL A 157 14.01 5.83 12.73
N LEU A 158 13.63 6.94 12.07
CA LEU A 158 13.36 6.92 10.63
C LEU A 158 14.63 7.15 9.79
N GLY A 159 15.76 7.54 10.41
CA GLY A 159 16.99 7.84 9.69
C GLY A 159 16.87 9.06 8.76
N ALA A 160 15.87 9.91 8.98
CA ALA A 160 15.57 11.06 8.15
C ALA A 160 16.17 12.35 8.73
N THR A 161 16.33 13.39 7.91
CA THR A 161 16.77 14.71 8.36
C THR A 161 15.57 15.61 8.61
N PRO A 162 15.08 15.76 9.87
CA PRO A 162 13.98 16.67 10.17
C PRO A 162 14.45 18.12 10.05
N CYS A 163 13.61 18.95 9.45
CA CYS A 163 13.81 20.38 9.36
C CYS A 163 12.63 21.11 10.03
N PRO A 164 12.65 21.36 11.35
CA PRO A 164 11.61 22.14 12.01
C PRO A 164 11.51 23.53 11.41
N ILE A 165 10.35 23.88 10.87
CA ILE A 165 10.03 25.20 10.34
C ILE A 165 9.08 25.96 11.28
N GLN A 166 8.63 25.27 12.32
CA GLN A 166 7.82 25.81 13.41
C GLN A 166 8.27 25.19 14.74
N ILE A 167 8.10 25.92 15.82
CA ILE A 167 8.18 25.40 17.19
C ILE A 167 6.88 25.71 17.94
N PRO A 168 6.45 24.88 18.90
CA PRO A 168 5.19 25.10 19.62
C PRO A 168 5.29 26.24 20.61
N ILE A 169 4.19 26.95 20.81
CA ILE A 169 3.98 27.90 21.91
C ILE A 169 3.17 27.18 22.99
N GLY A 170 3.85 26.68 24.01
CA GLY A 170 3.27 25.84 25.04
C GLY A 170 3.11 24.37 24.58
N ALA A 171 2.64 23.55 25.50
CA ALA A 171 2.31 22.14 25.27
C ALA A 171 1.16 21.75 26.18
N GLU A 172 0.50 20.64 25.89
CA GLU A 172 -0.65 20.13 26.64
C GLU A 172 -1.77 21.19 26.73
N GLU A 173 -2.32 21.44 27.90
CA GLU A 173 -3.38 22.47 28.14
C GLU A 173 -2.91 23.88 27.80
N THR A 174 -1.60 24.13 27.81
CA THR A 174 -1.01 25.47 27.54
C THR A 174 -0.70 25.67 26.04
N PHE A 175 -0.95 24.70 25.18
CA PHE A 175 -0.71 24.85 23.76
C PHE A 175 -1.63 25.91 23.13
N LYS A 176 -1.06 27.02 22.69
CA LYS A 176 -1.80 28.18 22.15
C LYS A 176 -1.57 28.40 20.66
N GLY A 177 -0.42 27.99 20.14
CA GLY A 177 -0.02 28.28 18.79
C GLY A 177 1.38 27.84 18.49
N VAL A 178 1.97 28.44 17.48
CA VAL A 178 3.31 28.09 16.98
C VAL A 178 4.12 29.36 16.71
N VAL A 179 5.45 29.20 16.75
CA VAL A 179 6.37 30.21 16.20
C VAL A 179 6.76 29.75 14.80
N ASP A 180 6.50 30.58 13.80
CA ASP A 180 6.98 30.39 12.43
C ASP A 180 8.45 30.83 12.35
N LEU A 181 9.34 29.88 12.15
CA LEU A 181 10.80 30.14 12.09
C LEU A 181 11.24 30.80 10.78
N VAL A 182 10.43 30.73 9.72
CA VAL A 182 10.70 31.41 8.45
C VAL A 182 10.41 32.90 8.57
N LYS A 183 9.26 33.24 9.13
CA LYS A 183 8.82 34.64 9.35
C LYS A 183 9.37 35.27 10.65
N MET A 184 9.75 34.47 11.63
CA MET A 184 10.05 34.86 12.99
C MET A 184 8.88 35.63 13.65
N LYS A 185 7.70 35.04 13.59
CA LYS A 185 6.46 35.52 14.17
C LYS A 185 5.75 34.41 14.93
N ALA A 186 5.01 34.79 15.96
CA ALA A 186 4.10 33.91 16.66
C ALA A 186 2.75 33.86 15.92
N ILE A 187 2.19 32.67 15.76
CA ILE A 187 0.86 32.45 15.20
C ILE A 187 -0.01 31.86 16.30
N LEU A 188 -1.07 32.57 16.67
CA LEU A 188 -1.97 32.21 17.76
C LEU A 188 -3.39 32.02 17.23
N TRP A 189 -4.04 30.94 17.63
CA TRP A 189 -5.44 30.64 17.29
C TRP A 189 -6.37 31.01 18.44
N HIS A 190 -7.53 31.59 18.10
CA HIS A 190 -8.57 31.93 19.06
C HIS A 190 -9.63 30.81 19.11
N ASP A 191 -9.92 30.29 20.30
CA ASP A 191 -10.88 29.21 20.51
C ASP A 191 -12.32 29.61 20.17
N GLU A 192 -12.66 30.91 20.30
CA GLU A 192 -14.00 31.47 20.06
C GLU A 192 -14.47 31.35 18.61
N THR A 193 -13.55 31.25 17.62
CA THR A 193 -13.83 31.14 16.19
C THR A 193 -13.70 29.72 15.66
N MET A 194 -13.64 28.72 16.52
CA MET A 194 -13.30 27.34 16.15
C MET A 194 -12.01 27.24 15.30
N GLY A 195 -11.03 28.10 15.61
CA GLY A 195 -9.76 28.18 14.93
C GLY A 195 -9.81 28.72 13.49
N ALA A 196 -10.94 29.27 13.03
CA ALA A 196 -11.06 29.88 11.71
C ALA A 196 -10.18 31.13 11.57
N GLU A 197 -10.01 31.87 12.65
CA GLU A 197 -9.18 33.07 12.70
C GLU A 197 -7.94 32.85 13.56
N TYR A 198 -6.83 33.31 13.08
CA TYR A 198 -5.56 33.34 13.80
C TYR A 198 -4.89 34.70 13.62
N VAL A 199 -4.04 35.06 14.55
CA VAL A 199 -3.30 36.31 14.52
C VAL A 199 -1.80 36.07 14.48
N GLU A 200 -1.09 36.94 13.75
CA GLU A 200 0.37 36.97 13.75
C GLU A 200 0.82 38.04 14.73
N GLU A 201 1.63 37.66 15.69
CA GLU A 201 2.14 38.54 16.75
C GLU A 201 3.67 38.42 16.87
N GLU A 202 4.26 39.27 17.70
CA GLU A 202 5.68 39.15 18.08
C GLU A 202 5.88 37.89 18.93
N ILE A 203 7.06 37.26 18.77
CA ILE A 203 7.41 36.06 19.53
C ILE A 203 7.40 36.43 21.05
N PRO A 204 6.77 35.60 21.90
CA PRO A 204 6.83 35.78 23.34
C PRO A 204 8.27 35.86 23.83
N ALA A 205 8.58 36.84 24.72
CA ALA A 205 9.95 37.14 25.15
C ALA A 205 10.71 35.91 25.71
N ASN A 206 10.01 34.98 26.32
CA ASN A 206 10.57 33.75 26.86
C ASN A 206 10.91 32.71 25.79
N LEU A 207 10.45 32.87 24.55
CA LEU A 207 10.70 31.93 23.44
C LEU A 207 11.63 32.51 22.37
N VAL A 208 12.01 33.78 22.45
CA VAL A 208 12.87 34.42 21.44
C VAL A 208 14.19 33.67 21.26
N ALA A 209 14.88 33.38 22.35
CA ALA A 209 16.18 32.69 22.31
C ALA A 209 16.06 31.27 21.72
N GLU A 210 15.00 30.53 22.08
CA GLU A 210 14.75 29.20 21.52
C GLU A 210 14.39 29.26 20.04
N ALA A 211 13.59 30.25 19.63
CA ALA A 211 13.24 30.48 18.24
C ALA A 211 14.48 30.83 17.38
N GLU A 212 15.37 31.68 17.89
CA GLU A 212 16.64 32.04 17.24
C GLU A 212 17.53 30.82 17.07
N GLU A 213 17.66 29.98 18.12
CA GLU A 213 18.43 28.72 18.05
C GLU A 213 17.88 27.76 16.99
N TRP A 214 16.56 27.56 16.97
CA TRP A 214 15.94 26.65 15.99
C TRP A 214 15.95 27.22 14.57
N ARG A 215 15.84 28.54 14.42
CA ARG A 215 16.03 29.20 13.13
C ARG A 215 17.43 29.01 12.60
N ASP A 216 18.44 29.14 13.44
CA ASP A 216 19.84 28.93 13.02
C ASP A 216 20.05 27.48 12.56
N LYS A 217 19.58 26.48 13.31
CA LYS A 217 19.60 25.06 12.89
C LYS A 217 18.87 24.83 11.58
N MET A 218 17.73 25.49 11.36
CA MET A 218 17.00 25.40 10.10
C MET A 218 17.83 26.00 8.97
N LEU A 219 18.38 27.19 9.14
CA LEU A 219 19.22 27.85 8.12
C LEU A 219 20.47 27.03 7.79
N GLU A 220 21.16 26.47 8.78
CA GLU A 220 22.27 25.54 8.57
C GLU A 220 21.85 24.36 7.68
N THR A 221 20.73 23.71 8.02
CA THR A 221 20.23 22.54 7.29
C THR A 221 19.84 22.88 5.85
N VAL A 222 19.18 24.01 5.59
CA VAL A 222 18.67 24.35 4.26
C VAL A 222 19.69 25.04 3.36
N SER A 223 20.74 25.63 3.95
CA SER A 223 21.81 26.28 3.18
C SER A 223 22.54 25.30 2.25
N GLU A 224 22.57 24.02 2.57
CA GLU A 224 23.16 22.98 1.72
C GLU A 224 22.49 22.84 0.34
N PHE A 225 21.27 23.36 0.17
CA PHE A 225 20.49 23.23 -1.06
C PHE A 225 20.44 24.48 -1.94
N ASP A 226 21.09 25.55 -1.51
CA ASP A 226 21.14 26.79 -2.27
C ASP A 226 22.43 27.56 -2.03
N ASP A 227 23.28 27.67 -3.05
CA ASP A 227 24.60 28.27 -2.96
C ASP A 227 24.57 29.73 -2.52
N VAL A 228 23.56 30.50 -2.98
CA VAL A 228 23.40 31.92 -2.61
C VAL A 228 23.01 32.05 -1.14
N LEU A 229 22.14 31.17 -0.67
CA LEU A 229 21.74 31.15 0.73
C LEU A 229 22.90 30.69 1.62
N MET A 230 23.70 29.75 1.15
CA MET A 230 24.91 29.29 1.86
C MET A 230 25.92 30.43 2.03
N GLU A 231 26.22 31.18 0.97
CA GLU A 231 27.11 32.35 1.06
C GLU A 231 26.59 33.36 2.08
N LYS A 232 25.31 33.74 2.01
CA LYS A 232 24.70 34.67 2.95
C LYS A 232 24.68 34.15 4.40
N TYR A 233 24.47 32.86 4.59
CA TYR A 233 24.49 32.25 5.92
C TYR A 233 25.85 32.38 6.61
N PHE A 234 26.94 32.24 5.86
CA PHE A 234 28.29 32.39 6.39
C PHE A 234 28.73 33.86 6.52
N ASP A 235 28.29 34.74 5.62
CA ASP A 235 28.69 36.14 5.61
C ASP A 235 27.86 36.97 6.58
N ASP A 236 26.53 37.00 6.40
CA ASP A 236 25.57 37.73 7.22
C ASP A 236 24.16 37.13 7.12
N PRO A 237 23.78 36.25 8.05
CA PRO A 237 22.45 35.60 8.06
C PRO A 237 21.27 36.58 8.10
N SER A 238 21.50 37.84 8.54
CA SER A 238 20.43 38.87 8.61
C SER A 238 19.96 39.31 7.23
N THR A 239 20.74 39.07 6.18
CA THR A 239 20.43 39.44 4.79
C THR A 239 19.55 38.39 4.09
N ILE A 240 19.32 37.23 4.71
CA ILE A 240 18.53 36.16 4.15
C ILE A 240 17.05 36.52 4.19
N THR A 241 16.41 36.47 3.03
CA THR A 241 14.97 36.74 2.91
C THR A 241 14.12 35.48 3.14
N GLU A 242 12.85 35.68 3.50
CA GLU A 242 11.88 34.60 3.67
C GLU A 242 11.74 33.75 2.39
N ASP A 243 11.74 34.41 1.21
CA ASP A 243 11.58 33.71 -0.06
C ASP A 243 12.78 32.80 -0.40
N GLU A 244 14.00 33.24 -0.07
CA GLU A 244 15.20 32.42 -0.22
C GLU A 244 15.12 31.19 0.68
N ILE A 245 14.67 31.34 1.93
CA ILE A 245 14.49 30.22 2.86
C ILE A 245 13.44 29.26 2.31
N ARG A 246 12.27 29.74 1.84
CA ARG A 246 11.21 28.91 1.27
C ARG A 246 11.67 28.12 0.05
N VAL A 247 12.43 28.76 -0.84
CA VAL A 247 12.99 28.10 -2.01
C VAL A 247 13.95 26.98 -1.62
N ALA A 248 14.83 27.21 -0.64
CA ALA A 248 15.80 26.23 -0.17
C ALA A 248 15.10 25.05 0.54
N ILE A 249 14.13 25.31 1.42
CA ILE A 249 13.32 24.25 2.05
C ILE A 249 12.62 23.40 0.96
N ARG A 250 12.02 24.04 -0.04
CA ARG A 250 11.36 23.33 -1.14
C ARG A 250 12.34 22.45 -1.90
N LYS A 251 13.50 22.98 -2.29
CA LYS A 251 14.54 22.19 -3.01
C LYS A 251 14.95 20.96 -2.21
N GLY A 252 15.26 21.12 -0.93
CA GLY A 252 15.65 20.02 -0.07
C GLY A 252 14.53 18.98 0.15
N THR A 253 13.26 19.45 0.23
CA THR A 253 12.08 18.59 0.38
C THR A 253 11.83 17.77 -0.90
N LEU A 254 11.86 18.40 -2.07
CA LEU A 254 11.69 17.73 -3.36
C LEU A 254 12.82 16.72 -3.63
N ALA A 255 14.03 17.00 -3.17
CA ALA A 255 15.14 16.07 -3.25
C ALA A 255 15.08 14.94 -2.20
N MET A 256 14.08 14.92 -1.31
CA MET A 256 13.93 13.98 -0.21
C MET A 256 15.14 13.93 0.74
N LYS A 257 15.85 15.04 0.87
CA LYS A 257 17.02 15.16 1.75
C LYS A 257 16.65 15.72 3.12
N ILE A 258 15.62 16.57 3.17
CA ILE A 258 15.07 17.11 4.39
C ILE A 258 13.55 16.92 4.41
N PHE A 259 13.00 16.90 5.61
CA PHE A 259 11.56 16.77 5.84
C PHE A 259 11.11 17.89 6.75
N PRO A 260 10.36 18.89 6.21
CA PRO A 260 9.83 19.98 7.04
C PRO A 260 8.98 19.43 8.18
N VAL A 261 9.18 19.95 9.39
CA VAL A 261 8.40 19.55 10.57
C VAL A 261 7.63 20.74 11.10
N ILE A 262 6.33 20.53 11.24
CA ILE A 262 5.37 21.48 11.79
C ILE A 262 4.59 20.84 12.92
N CYS A 263 3.86 21.61 13.70
CA CYS A 263 3.07 21.08 14.81
C CYS A 263 1.69 21.73 14.92
N GLY A 264 0.81 21.05 15.65
CA GLY A 264 -0.53 21.54 15.88
C GLY A 264 -1.40 20.57 16.70
N SER A 265 -2.65 20.91 16.80
CA SER A 265 -3.71 20.06 17.34
C SER A 265 -4.94 20.16 16.44
N SER A 266 -5.14 19.17 15.58
CA SER A 266 -6.31 19.12 14.70
C SER A 266 -7.61 19.10 15.51
N PHE A 267 -7.63 18.39 16.64
CA PHE A 267 -8.80 18.34 17.52
C PHE A 267 -9.15 19.70 18.12
N LYS A 268 -8.15 20.48 18.52
CA LYS A 268 -8.32 21.84 19.05
C LYS A 268 -8.32 22.92 17.96
N ASN A 269 -8.36 22.53 16.68
CA ASN A 269 -8.44 23.44 15.55
C ASN A 269 -7.26 24.42 15.44
N LYS A 270 -6.04 23.97 15.79
CA LYS A 270 -4.81 24.79 15.80
C LYS A 270 -3.75 24.17 14.90
N GLY A 271 -3.19 24.95 13.97
CA GLY A 271 -2.07 24.55 13.12
C GLY A 271 -2.44 23.92 11.76
N VAL A 272 -3.70 23.72 11.43
CA VAL A 272 -4.11 23.10 10.16
C VAL A 272 -3.95 24.06 8.97
N GLN A 273 -4.24 25.36 9.16
CA GLN A 273 -4.07 26.36 8.09
C GLN A 273 -2.58 26.52 7.74
N THR A 274 -1.71 26.60 8.73
CA THR A 274 -0.25 26.66 8.50
C THR A 274 0.29 25.38 7.87
N MET A 275 -0.33 24.23 8.14
CA MET A 275 -0.02 22.98 7.43
C MET A 275 -0.42 23.07 5.95
N LEU A 276 -1.59 23.62 5.62
CA LEU A 276 -2.01 23.84 4.24
C LEU A 276 -1.10 24.82 3.50
N ASP A 277 -0.64 25.87 4.18
CA ASP A 277 0.36 26.79 3.65
C ASP A 277 1.69 26.04 3.34
N ALA A 278 2.15 25.20 4.26
CA ALA A 278 3.35 24.37 4.05
C ALA A 278 3.20 23.36 2.90
N VAL A 279 2.01 22.77 2.74
CA VAL A 279 1.69 21.89 1.60
C VAL A 279 1.84 22.66 0.29
N CYS A 280 1.27 23.86 0.20
CA CYS A 280 1.36 24.71 -0.99
C CYS A 280 2.80 25.15 -1.27
N ALA A 281 3.54 25.52 -0.22
CA ALA A 281 4.88 26.06 -0.34
C ALA A 281 5.94 24.99 -0.68
N TYR A 282 5.89 23.82 -0.06
CA TYR A 282 7.01 22.89 -0.01
C TYR A 282 6.76 21.56 -0.73
N LEU A 283 5.53 21.08 -0.82
CA LEU A 283 5.25 19.82 -1.50
C LEU A 283 5.20 19.97 -3.03
N PRO A 284 5.52 18.90 -3.78
CA PRO A 284 5.61 18.97 -5.22
C PRO A 284 4.26 19.21 -5.91
N SER A 285 4.32 19.83 -7.07
CA SER A 285 3.29 19.82 -8.09
C SER A 285 3.53 18.67 -9.07
N PRO A 286 2.58 18.33 -9.95
CA PRO A 286 2.82 17.32 -11.00
C PRO A 286 4.02 17.63 -11.92
N LEU A 287 4.46 18.89 -12.01
CA LEU A 287 5.62 19.30 -12.78
C LEU A 287 6.97 19.03 -12.08
N ASP A 288 6.95 18.87 -10.75
CA ASP A 288 8.15 18.64 -9.96
C ASP A 288 8.45 17.13 -9.80
N THR A 289 7.50 16.27 -10.19
CA THR A 289 7.67 14.82 -10.12
C THR A 289 8.45 14.30 -11.32
N PRO A 290 9.15 13.15 -11.18
CA PRO A 290 9.83 12.53 -12.31
C PRO A 290 8.88 12.29 -13.48
N VAL A 291 9.41 12.36 -14.70
CA VAL A 291 8.69 12.01 -15.93
C VAL A 291 8.17 10.58 -15.82
N ILE A 292 6.95 10.36 -16.26
CA ILE A 292 6.35 9.03 -16.22
C ILE A 292 6.91 8.17 -17.33
N ASN A 293 7.52 7.06 -16.94
CA ASN A 293 8.03 6.04 -17.82
C ASN A 293 7.04 4.89 -17.94
N GLY A 294 6.97 4.33 -19.13
CA GLY A 294 6.18 3.14 -19.42
C GLY A 294 6.74 2.41 -20.62
N THR A 295 6.20 1.24 -20.88
CA THR A 295 6.63 0.38 -21.99
C THR A 295 5.58 0.38 -23.08
N ASN A 296 5.99 0.56 -24.33
CA ASN A 296 5.10 0.41 -25.46
C ASN A 296 4.78 -1.08 -25.66
N PRO A 297 3.50 -1.51 -25.58
CA PRO A 297 3.16 -2.93 -25.63
C PRO A 297 3.38 -3.60 -27.01
N ASN A 298 3.59 -2.81 -28.05
CA ASN A 298 3.80 -3.32 -29.41
C ASN A 298 5.29 -3.43 -29.78
N THR A 299 6.13 -2.56 -29.21
CA THR A 299 7.56 -2.48 -29.57
C THR A 299 8.49 -2.84 -28.44
N GLU A 300 7.96 -3.00 -27.23
CA GLU A 300 8.71 -3.24 -25.98
C GLU A 300 9.70 -2.11 -25.63
N ALA A 301 9.61 -0.95 -26.32
CA ALA A 301 10.46 0.21 -26.07
C ALA A 301 9.96 0.99 -24.87
N GLU A 302 10.90 1.52 -24.09
CA GLU A 302 10.57 2.48 -23.04
C GLU A 302 10.17 3.82 -23.67
N GLU A 303 9.09 4.40 -23.18
CA GLU A 303 8.55 5.68 -23.60
C GLU A 303 8.26 6.57 -22.38
N GLU A 304 8.47 7.86 -22.57
CA GLU A 304 8.18 8.88 -21.57
C GLU A 304 6.87 9.62 -21.86
N ARG A 305 6.19 10.07 -20.80
CA ARG A 305 5.02 10.97 -20.88
C ARG A 305 5.22 12.14 -19.93
N HIS A 306 4.87 13.32 -20.41
CA HIS A 306 5.01 14.58 -19.69
C HIS A 306 3.64 15.08 -19.22
N PRO A 307 3.55 15.78 -18.09
CA PRO A 307 2.31 16.35 -17.60
C PRO A 307 1.89 17.59 -18.44
N ASP A 308 1.47 17.33 -19.67
CA ASP A 308 0.98 18.32 -20.63
C ASP A 308 -0.36 17.83 -21.18
N ASP A 309 -1.36 18.74 -21.24
CA ASP A 309 -2.69 18.44 -21.77
C ASP A 309 -2.69 18.13 -23.28
N ALA A 310 -1.64 18.56 -24.01
CA ALA A 310 -1.46 18.32 -25.43
C ALA A 310 -0.74 17.00 -25.75
N ASP A 311 -0.13 16.36 -24.77
CA ASP A 311 0.54 15.07 -24.91
C ASP A 311 -0.50 13.94 -25.12
N PRO A 312 -0.10 12.79 -25.69
CA PRO A 312 -0.97 11.62 -25.76
C PRO A 312 -1.49 11.21 -24.39
N LEU A 313 -2.76 10.84 -24.30
CA LEU A 313 -3.37 10.41 -23.05
C LEU A 313 -2.60 9.25 -22.43
N CYS A 314 -2.28 9.40 -21.16
CA CYS A 314 -1.82 8.33 -20.28
C CYS A 314 -2.41 8.53 -18.88
N ALA A 315 -3.19 7.56 -18.42
CA ALA A 315 -3.81 7.57 -17.11
C ALA A 315 -3.71 6.19 -16.46
N LEU A 316 -3.64 6.14 -15.13
CA LEU A 316 -3.59 4.93 -14.33
C LEU A 316 -4.91 4.76 -13.58
N ALA A 317 -5.59 3.64 -13.78
CA ALA A 317 -6.72 3.20 -12.97
C ALA A 317 -6.18 2.61 -11.64
N PHE A 318 -6.29 3.37 -10.57
CA PHE A 318 -5.68 2.95 -9.29
C PHE A 318 -6.67 2.35 -8.29
N LYS A 319 -7.97 2.57 -8.48
CA LYS A 319 -9.01 2.03 -7.61
C LYS A 319 -10.30 1.80 -8.38
N ILE A 320 -10.91 0.64 -8.14
CA ILE A 320 -12.27 0.32 -8.60
C ILE A 320 -13.16 0.28 -7.35
N ALA A 321 -14.35 0.86 -7.44
CA ALA A 321 -15.37 0.80 -6.41
C ALA A 321 -16.72 0.46 -7.04
N THR A 322 -17.57 -0.21 -6.29
CA THR A 322 -18.94 -0.48 -6.71
C THR A 322 -19.88 0.56 -6.06
N ASP A 323 -20.52 1.35 -6.89
CA ASP A 323 -21.50 2.33 -6.46
C ASP A 323 -22.92 1.79 -6.72
N PRO A 324 -23.84 1.88 -5.74
CA PRO A 324 -25.21 1.36 -5.90
C PRO A 324 -26.02 2.00 -7.03
N TYR A 325 -25.69 3.25 -7.41
CA TYR A 325 -26.45 4.05 -8.36
C TYR A 325 -25.84 4.09 -9.76
N VAL A 326 -24.50 4.14 -9.85
CA VAL A 326 -23.80 4.26 -11.12
C VAL A 326 -23.05 3.00 -11.55
N GLY A 327 -23.03 1.98 -10.70
CA GLY A 327 -22.36 0.72 -10.96
C GLY A 327 -20.85 0.79 -10.69
N ARG A 328 -20.04 0.30 -11.65
CA ARG A 328 -18.58 0.29 -11.51
C ARG A 328 -18.02 1.70 -11.68
N LEU A 329 -17.39 2.23 -10.64
CA LEU A 329 -16.70 3.51 -10.59
C LEU A 329 -15.19 3.27 -10.60
N CYS A 330 -14.50 3.78 -11.61
CA CYS A 330 -13.05 3.68 -11.74
C CYS A 330 -12.41 5.01 -11.38
N TYR A 331 -11.55 5.01 -10.36
CA TYR A 331 -10.71 6.15 -10.01
C TYR A 331 -9.41 6.09 -10.83
N PHE A 332 -9.03 7.20 -11.40
CA PHE A 332 -7.83 7.30 -12.22
C PHE A 332 -7.08 8.61 -11.98
N ARG A 333 -5.77 8.55 -12.20
CA ARG A 333 -4.91 9.73 -12.31
C ARG A 333 -4.48 9.89 -13.76
N VAL A 334 -4.67 11.09 -14.31
CA VAL A 334 -4.17 11.45 -15.64
C VAL A 334 -2.74 11.98 -15.49
N TYR A 335 -1.78 11.34 -16.14
CA TYR A 335 -0.38 11.76 -16.12
C TYR A 335 -0.02 12.63 -17.31
N SER A 336 -0.61 12.38 -18.47
CA SER A 336 -0.45 13.18 -19.69
C SER A 336 -1.74 13.21 -20.49
N GLY A 337 -1.89 14.23 -21.33
CA GLY A 337 -3.09 14.44 -22.13
C GLY A 337 -4.29 14.83 -21.27
N HIS A 338 -5.46 14.57 -21.78
CA HIS A 338 -6.74 14.85 -21.13
C HIS A 338 -7.74 13.72 -21.40
N LEU A 339 -8.73 13.63 -20.55
CA LEU A 339 -9.75 12.60 -20.61
C LEU A 339 -11.13 13.26 -20.57
N ASP A 340 -11.92 13.07 -21.66
CA ASP A 340 -13.22 13.71 -21.84
C ASP A 340 -14.37 12.75 -21.59
N ALA A 341 -15.45 13.25 -21.01
CA ALA A 341 -16.71 12.52 -20.88
C ALA A 341 -17.26 12.12 -22.26
N GLY A 342 -17.71 10.88 -22.39
CA GLY A 342 -18.22 10.34 -23.65
C GLY A 342 -17.15 9.85 -24.62
N SER A 343 -15.86 10.02 -24.31
CA SER A 343 -14.74 9.58 -25.15
C SER A 343 -14.45 8.09 -25.04
N TYR A 344 -13.54 7.63 -25.92
CA TYR A 344 -12.99 6.28 -25.87
C TYR A 344 -11.52 6.33 -25.48
N VAL A 345 -11.11 5.39 -24.65
CA VAL A 345 -9.72 5.16 -24.26
C VAL A 345 -9.31 3.74 -24.60
N TYR A 346 -8.03 3.51 -24.83
CA TYR A 346 -7.49 2.19 -25.08
C TYR A 346 -6.92 1.58 -23.79
N ASN A 347 -7.28 0.33 -23.53
CA ASN A 347 -6.72 -0.46 -22.42
C ASN A 347 -5.78 -1.52 -23.00
N PRO A 348 -4.47 -1.35 -22.90
CA PRO A 348 -3.49 -2.28 -23.48
C PRO A 348 -3.59 -3.71 -22.91
N ARG A 349 -3.95 -3.88 -21.61
CA ARG A 349 -4.12 -5.21 -21.00
C ARG A 349 -5.21 -6.03 -21.69
N SER A 350 -6.36 -5.41 -21.95
CA SER A 350 -7.48 -6.10 -22.59
C SER A 350 -7.42 -6.05 -24.13
N GLY A 351 -6.58 -5.18 -24.69
CA GLY A 351 -6.50 -4.93 -26.14
C GLY A 351 -7.77 -4.28 -26.71
N LYS A 352 -8.57 -3.62 -25.86
CA LYS A 352 -9.89 -3.10 -26.26
C LYS A 352 -10.02 -1.61 -25.97
N LYS A 353 -10.92 -0.97 -26.72
CA LYS A 353 -11.39 0.38 -26.41
C LYS A 353 -12.47 0.32 -25.34
N GLU A 354 -12.30 1.14 -24.32
CA GLU A 354 -13.28 1.37 -23.28
C GLU A 354 -13.96 2.72 -23.45
N ARG A 355 -15.25 2.78 -23.27
CA ARG A 355 -16.01 4.03 -23.35
C ARG A 355 -16.23 4.58 -21.96
N ILE A 356 -15.83 5.84 -21.76
CA ILE A 356 -16.11 6.57 -20.52
C ILE A 356 -17.39 7.38 -20.75
N SER A 357 -18.46 7.01 -20.07
CA SER A 357 -19.75 7.69 -20.29
C SER A 357 -19.85 9.00 -19.54
N ARG A 358 -19.39 9.03 -18.27
CA ARG A 358 -19.37 10.21 -17.40
C ARG A 358 -18.09 10.22 -16.57
N ILE A 359 -17.64 11.42 -16.26
CA ILE A 359 -16.46 11.68 -15.43
C ILE A 359 -16.87 12.56 -14.26
N PHE A 360 -16.27 12.29 -13.10
CA PHE A 360 -16.58 12.98 -11.85
C PHE A 360 -15.30 13.48 -11.18
N GLN A 361 -15.41 14.65 -10.59
CA GLN A 361 -14.53 15.08 -9.53
C GLN A 361 -15.15 14.64 -8.20
N MET A 362 -14.38 13.92 -7.39
CA MET A 362 -14.91 13.30 -6.20
C MET A 362 -14.75 14.21 -4.97
N HIS A 363 -15.74 14.16 -4.09
CA HIS A 363 -15.69 14.72 -2.74
C HIS A 363 -16.15 13.63 -1.77
N SER A 364 -15.22 12.80 -1.33
CA SER A 364 -15.51 11.56 -0.60
C SER A 364 -16.44 10.65 -1.43
N ASN A 365 -17.67 10.42 -1.01
CA ASN A 365 -18.69 9.65 -1.74
C ASN A 365 -19.58 10.51 -2.68
N HIS A 366 -19.43 11.83 -2.68
CA HIS A 366 -20.20 12.70 -3.57
C HIS A 366 -19.52 12.85 -4.94
N GLN A 367 -20.31 12.71 -6.00
CA GLN A 367 -19.88 12.72 -7.40
C GLN A 367 -20.27 14.04 -8.06
N ASN A 368 -19.30 14.90 -8.35
CA ASN A 368 -19.53 16.13 -9.10
C ASN A 368 -19.18 15.90 -10.57
N PRO A 369 -20.19 15.91 -11.50
CA PRO A 369 -19.91 15.69 -12.90
C PRO A 369 -19.02 16.79 -13.49
N VAL A 370 -18.03 16.39 -14.27
CA VAL A 370 -17.15 17.27 -15.04
C VAL A 370 -17.06 16.79 -16.49
N GLU A 371 -16.70 17.69 -17.39
CA GLU A 371 -16.59 17.35 -18.82
C GLU A 371 -15.22 16.77 -19.15
N THR A 372 -14.17 17.26 -18.48
CA THR A 372 -12.77 16.90 -18.77
C THR A 372 -11.95 16.80 -17.49
N ILE A 373 -11.06 15.83 -17.42
CA ILE A 373 -9.95 15.75 -16.44
C ILE A 373 -8.65 15.97 -17.21
N LEU A 374 -7.84 16.91 -16.75
CA LEU A 374 -6.59 17.35 -17.38
C LEU A 374 -5.37 16.60 -16.80
N ALA A 375 -4.22 16.72 -17.47
CA ALA A 375 -2.95 16.18 -17.00
C ALA A 375 -2.64 16.62 -15.55
N GLY A 376 -2.08 15.73 -14.76
CA GLY A 376 -1.75 15.97 -13.35
C GLY A 376 -2.94 15.92 -12.39
N ASP A 377 -4.14 15.63 -12.86
CA ASP A 377 -5.36 15.63 -12.04
C ASP A 377 -5.88 14.21 -11.76
N ILE A 378 -6.73 14.10 -10.75
CA ILE A 378 -7.37 12.86 -10.28
C ILE A 378 -8.87 12.99 -10.48
N GLY A 379 -9.49 11.93 -11.00
CA GLY A 379 -10.92 11.86 -11.19
C GLY A 379 -11.45 10.44 -11.08
N ALA A 380 -12.75 10.31 -11.27
CA ALA A 380 -13.41 9.02 -11.37
C ALA A 380 -14.32 8.98 -12.60
N GLY A 381 -14.51 7.80 -13.16
CA GLY A 381 -15.33 7.61 -14.36
C GLY A 381 -16.15 6.34 -14.33
N VAL A 382 -17.25 6.35 -15.10
CA VAL A 382 -18.13 5.20 -15.26
C VAL A 382 -18.33 4.87 -16.75
N GLY A 383 -18.74 3.63 -17.01
CA GLY A 383 -19.00 3.13 -18.37
C GLY A 383 -18.01 2.08 -18.83
N PHE A 384 -16.95 1.83 -18.09
CA PHE A 384 -15.97 0.78 -18.37
C PHE A 384 -16.59 -0.62 -18.26
N LYS A 385 -16.24 -1.48 -19.22
CA LYS A 385 -16.71 -2.89 -19.24
C LYS A 385 -15.72 -3.86 -18.62
N ASP A 386 -14.43 -3.69 -18.97
CA ASP A 386 -13.35 -4.57 -18.49
C ASP A 386 -12.15 -3.73 -18.01
N ILE A 387 -12.31 -3.10 -16.86
CA ILE A 387 -11.28 -2.31 -16.20
C ILE A 387 -10.89 -2.98 -14.87
N ARG A 388 -9.61 -2.98 -14.55
CA ARG A 388 -9.06 -3.48 -13.29
C ARG A 388 -8.15 -2.46 -12.64
N THR A 389 -7.97 -2.57 -11.35
CA THR A 389 -6.96 -1.79 -10.64
C THR A 389 -5.57 -2.09 -11.19
N GLY A 390 -4.81 -1.06 -11.51
CA GLY A 390 -3.50 -1.15 -12.14
C GLY A 390 -3.52 -1.03 -13.68
N ASP A 391 -4.69 -1.02 -14.31
CA ASP A 391 -4.78 -0.86 -15.76
C ASP A 391 -4.34 0.55 -16.19
N THR A 392 -3.64 0.61 -17.31
CA THR A 392 -3.33 1.87 -18.00
C THR A 392 -4.43 2.20 -18.99
N LEU A 393 -4.84 3.45 -19.00
CA LEU A 393 -5.75 4.01 -20.00
C LEU A 393 -4.96 4.99 -20.88
N CYS A 394 -4.90 4.77 -22.17
CA CYS A 394 -4.05 5.55 -23.07
C CYS A 394 -4.69 5.81 -24.44
N ASP A 395 -3.97 6.57 -25.27
CA ASP A 395 -4.29 6.74 -26.68
C ASP A 395 -3.93 5.46 -27.45
N GLU A 396 -4.86 4.96 -28.27
CA GLU A 396 -4.65 3.77 -29.11
C GLU A 396 -3.50 3.93 -30.11
N ASN A 397 -3.30 5.12 -30.65
CA ASN A 397 -2.25 5.39 -31.64
C ASN A 397 -0.84 5.49 -31.01
N LYS A 398 -0.78 5.75 -29.71
CA LYS A 398 0.46 5.82 -28.92
C LYS A 398 0.30 5.04 -27.63
N PRO A 399 0.14 3.71 -27.72
CA PRO A 399 -0.13 2.90 -26.55
C PRO A 399 1.09 2.83 -25.62
N ILE A 400 0.83 2.88 -24.34
CA ILE A 400 1.82 2.75 -23.28
C ILE A 400 1.25 1.93 -22.14
N VAL A 401 2.07 1.14 -21.50
CA VAL A 401 1.75 0.42 -20.26
C VAL A 401 2.62 0.98 -19.17
N LEU A 402 2.01 1.54 -18.15
CA LEU A 402 2.70 1.93 -16.93
C LEU A 402 3.03 0.70 -16.11
N GLU A 403 4.11 0.79 -15.32
CA GLU A 403 4.48 -0.28 -14.41
C GLU A 403 3.30 -0.68 -13.52
N SER A 404 2.98 -1.97 -13.49
CA SER A 404 1.88 -2.51 -12.71
C SER A 404 2.18 -2.42 -11.22
N ILE A 405 1.15 -2.16 -10.42
CA ILE A 405 1.26 -2.28 -8.97
C ILE A 405 1.34 -3.77 -8.62
N GLU A 406 2.42 -4.18 -7.98
CA GLU A 406 2.55 -5.55 -7.46
C GLU A 406 1.73 -5.67 -6.16
N PHE A 407 0.80 -6.61 -6.15
CA PHE A 407 -0.01 -6.88 -4.97
C PHE A 407 0.49 -8.14 -4.26
N PRO A 408 0.63 -8.10 -2.93
CA PRO A 408 1.00 -9.28 -2.16
C PRO A 408 -0.09 -10.35 -2.26
N ALA A 409 0.34 -11.61 -2.26
CA ALA A 409 -0.59 -12.74 -2.24
C ALA A 409 -1.29 -12.84 -0.89
N PRO A 410 -2.59 -13.22 -0.85
CA PRO A 410 -3.31 -13.45 0.39
C PRO A 410 -2.65 -14.54 1.24
N VAL A 411 -2.68 -14.38 2.56
CA VAL A 411 -2.00 -15.27 3.51
C VAL A 411 -2.96 -16.07 4.39
N ILE A 412 -4.23 -15.68 4.46
CA ILE A 412 -5.28 -16.36 5.25
C ILE A 412 -6.50 -16.61 4.38
N GLY A 413 -7.16 -17.75 4.60
CA GLY A 413 -8.43 -18.10 3.93
C GLY A 413 -9.46 -18.60 4.91
N ILE A 414 -10.72 -18.34 4.63
CA ILE A 414 -11.87 -18.91 5.34
C ILE A 414 -12.89 -19.44 4.33
N SER A 415 -13.56 -20.54 4.66
CA SER A 415 -14.70 -20.99 3.87
C SER A 415 -15.93 -20.18 4.21
N VAL A 416 -16.73 -19.88 3.19
CA VAL A 416 -18.01 -19.17 3.35
C VAL A 416 -19.11 -19.97 2.65
N GLU A 417 -20.22 -20.14 3.37
CA GLU A 417 -21.40 -20.85 2.87
C GLU A 417 -22.64 -19.98 3.06
N PRO A 418 -23.49 -19.82 2.04
CA PRO A 418 -24.73 -19.04 2.19
C PRO A 418 -25.67 -19.76 3.17
N LYS A 419 -26.38 -19.00 4.00
CA LYS A 419 -27.36 -19.57 4.94
C LYS A 419 -28.59 -20.10 4.24
N SER A 420 -28.89 -19.63 3.04
CA SER A 420 -30.05 -20.06 2.25
C SER A 420 -29.68 -20.25 0.78
N GLN A 421 -30.44 -21.11 0.07
CA GLN A 421 -30.29 -21.30 -1.36
C GLN A 421 -30.51 -20.01 -2.16
N ALA A 422 -31.41 -19.13 -1.69
CA ALA A 422 -31.67 -17.84 -2.33
C ALA A 422 -30.48 -16.86 -2.25
N ASP A 423 -29.59 -17.07 -1.29
CA ASP A 423 -28.40 -16.23 -1.11
C ASP A 423 -27.19 -16.71 -1.92
N LEU A 424 -27.25 -17.92 -2.52
CA LEU A 424 -26.13 -18.49 -3.28
C LEU A 424 -25.73 -17.61 -4.47
N ASP A 425 -26.69 -17.20 -5.30
CA ASP A 425 -26.45 -16.35 -6.45
C ASP A 425 -25.95 -14.96 -6.03
N LYS A 426 -26.53 -14.40 -4.98
CA LYS A 426 -26.13 -13.11 -4.42
C LYS A 426 -24.71 -13.17 -3.84
N LEU A 427 -24.37 -14.28 -3.17
CA LEU A 427 -23.01 -14.51 -2.64
C LEU A 427 -21.97 -14.48 -3.77
N GLY A 428 -22.24 -15.22 -4.85
CA GLY A 428 -21.35 -15.24 -6.01
C GLY A 428 -21.16 -13.85 -6.64
N VAL A 429 -22.25 -13.11 -6.83
CA VAL A 429 -22.20 -11.74 -7.38
C VAL A 429 -21.47 -10.79 -6.41
N GLY A 430 -21.76 -10.86 -5.12
CA GLY A 430 -21.13 -10.02 -4.11
C GLY A 430 -19.62 -10.28 -4.02
N LEU A 431 -19.22 -11.55 -3.95
CA LEU A 431 -17.81 -11.93 -3.90
C LEU A 431 -17.04 -11.51 -5.18
N ALA A 432 -17.64 -11.68 -6.36
CA ALA A 432 -17.03 -11.25 -7.61
C ALA A 432 -16.77 -9.74 -7.64
N LYS A 433 -17.74 -8.94 -7.21
CA LYS A 433 -17.60 -7.48 -7.14
C LYS A 433 -16.53 -7.05 -6.14
N LEU A 434 -16.49 -7.66 -4.96
CA LEU A 434 -15.49 -7.36 -3.94
C LEU A 434 -14.08 -7.75 -4.41
N ALA A 435 -13.94 -8.86 -5.16
CA ALA A 435 -12.66 -9.26 -5.76
C ALA A 435 -12.21 -8.33 -6.90
N GLU A 436 -13.13 -7.67 -7.60
CA GLU A 436 -12.80 -6.63 -8.58
C GLU A 436 -12.27 -5.34 -7.92
N GLU A 437 -12.80 -5.01 -6.74
CA GLU A 437 -12.38 -3.84 -5.98
C GLU A 437 -11.02 -4.02 -5.31
N ASP A 438 -10.77 -5.21 -4.78
CA ASP A 438 -9.58 -5.53 -4.00
C ASP A 438 -8.79 -6.69 -4.62
N PRO A 439 -7.65 -6.42 -5.27
CA PRO A 439 -6.82 -7.44 -5.89
C PRO A 439 -6.09 -8.36 -4.89
N THR A 440 -6.06 -8.04 -3.59
CA THR A 440 -5.54 -8.92 -2.54
C THR A 440 -6.59 -9.84 -1.94
N PHE A 441 -7.84 -9.63 -2.32
CA PHE A 441 -8.94 -10.51 -1.99
C PHE A 441 -9.18 -11.51 -3.13
N THR A 442 -9.11 -12.79 -2.83
CA THR A 442 -9.34 -13.85 -3.82
C THR A 442 -10.46 -14.79 -3.40
N VAL A 443 -11.17 -15.29 -4.39
CA VAL A 443 -12.27 -16.24 -4.21
C VAL A 443 -11.96 -17.50 -5.01
N LYS A 444 -11.96 -18.65 -4.36
CA LYS A 444 -11.83 -19.95 -5.00
C LYS A 444 -12.94 -20.88 -4.54
N THR A 445 -13.55 -21.57 -5.48
CA THR A 445 -14.47 -22.67 -5.16
C THR A 445 -13.69 -23.97 -5.32
N ASP A 446 -13.67 -24.77 -4.26
CA ASP A 446 -13.09 -26.11 -4.29
C ASP A 446 -14.00 -27.03 -5.13
N GLU A 447 -13.48 -27.55 -6.23
CA GLU A 447 -14.25 -28.40 -7.14
C GLU A 447 -14.66 -29.74 -6.52
N GLN A 448 -13.92 -30.22 -5.52
CA GLN A 448 -14.19 -31.51 -4.87
C GLN A 448 -15.22 -31.38 -3.76
N THR A 449 -15.10 -30.33 -2.94
CA THR A 449 -15.98 -30.11 -1.79
C THR A 449 -17.14 -29.17 -2.09
N GLY A 450 -17.08 -28.40 -3.16
CA GLY A 450 -18.04 -27.35 -3.50
C GLY A 450 -17.96 -26.13 -2.56
N GLN A 451 -17.02 -26.09 -1.62
CA GLN A 451 -16.85 -24.99 -0.69
C GLN A 451 -16.24 -23.76 -1.38
N THR A 452 -16.81 -22.60 -1.08
CA THR A 452 -16.23 -21.33 -1.49
C THR A 452 -15.28 -20.84 -0.41
N VAL A 453 -14.00 -20.67 -0.75
CA VAL A 453 -12.95 -20.13 0.12
C VAL A 453 -12.64 -18.73 -0.32
N ILE A 454 -12.71 -17.79 0.61
CA ILE A 454 -12.25 -16.41 0.46
C ILE A 454 -10.91 -16.24 1.14
N SER A 455 -9.98 -15.57 0.50
CA SER A 455 -8.63 -15.37 1.04
C SER A 455 -8.24 -13.88 1.02
N GLY A 456 -7.49 -13.44 2.03
CA GLY A 456 -7.10 -12.05 2.22
C GLY A 456 -5.83 -11.89 3.04
N MET A 457 -5.50 -10.65 3.41
CA MET A 457 -4.25 -10.27 4.06
C MET A 457 -4.26 -10.46 5.59
N GLY A 458 -5.42 -10.58 6.21
CA GLY A 458 -5.56 -10.76 7.66
C GLY A 458 -6.99 -11.04 8.10
N GLU A 459 -7.18 -11.34 9.39
CA GLU A 459 -8.51 -11.63 9.95
C GLU A 459 -9.46 -10.43 9.80
N LEU A 460 -8.98 -9.23 10.15
CA LEU A 460 -9.77 -8.00 10.04
C LEU A 460 -10.20 -7.73 8.60
N HIS A 461 -9.31 -7.97 7.62
CA HIS A 461 -9.64 -7.83 6.21
C HIS A 461 -10.83 -8.72 5.82
N LEU A 462 -10.78 -10.01 6.17
CA LEU A 462 -11.87 -10.96 5.86
C LEU A 462 -13.16 -10.66 6.64
N GLU A 463 -13.07 -10.22 7.89
CA GLU A 463 -14.24 -9.76 8.67
C GLU A 463 -14.97 -8.61 7.98
N ILE A 464 -14.22 -7.64 7.46
CA ILE A 464 -14.78 -6.48 6.73
C ILE A 464 -15.45 -6.94 5.44
N ILE A 465 -14.84 -7.85 4.68
CA ILE A 465 -15.43 -8.42 3.47
C ILE A 465 -16.77 -9.09 3.78
N ILE A 466 -16.83 -9.89 4.83
CA ILE A 466 -18.07 -10.57 5.24
C ILE A 466 -19.13 -9.58 5.72
N ASP A 467 -18.74 -8.58 6.47
CA ASP A 467 -19.67 -7.54 6.90
C ASP A 467 -20.21 -6.72 5.72
N ARG A 468 -19.37 -6.43 4.70
CA ARG A 468 -19.79 -5.82 3.44
C ARG A 468 -20.77 -6.70 2.67
N LEU A 469 -20.54 -8.02 2.60
CA LEU A 469 -21.50 -8.96 1.99
C LEU A 469 -22.86 -8.86 2.65
N LYS A 470 -22.91 -8.79 3.98
CA LYS A 470 -24.14 -8.66 4.74
C LYS A 470 -24.82 -7.31 4.52
N ARG A 471 -24.10 -6.20 4.60
CA ARG A 471 -24.67 -4.84 4.56
C ARG A 471 -25.01 -4.38 3.15
N GLU A 472 -24.10 -4.57 2.20
CA GLU A 472 -24.22 -4.06 0.83
C GLU A 472 -25.01 -5.02 -0.07
N PHE A 473 -24.73 -6.33 0.02
CA PHE A 473 -25.33 -7.35 -0.85
C PHE A 473 -26.50 -8.10 -0.21
N LYS A 474 -26.77 -7.84 1.08
CA LYS A 474 -27.84 -8.51 1.85
C LYS A 474 -27.71 -10.04 1.84
N VAL A 475 -26.49 -10.53 1.99
CA VAL A 475 -26.14 -11.94 2.05
C VAL A 475 -25.63 -12.30 3.43
N GLU A 476 -26.27 -13.26 4.09
CA GLU A 476 -25.73 -13.87 5.30
C GLU A 476 -25.05 -15.20 4.98
N CYS A 477 -23.84 -15.38 5.48
CA CYS A 477 -23.05 -16.60 5.30
C CYS A 477 -22.58 -17.17 6.64
N ASN A 478 -22.41 -18.49 6.67
CA ASN A 478 -21.69 -19.19 7.71
C ASN A 478 -20.20 -19.15 7.37
N GLN A 479 -19.36 -19.01 8.39
CA GLN A 479 -17.91 -18.97 8.25
C GLN A 479 -17.31 -20.25 8.80
N GLY A 480 -16.39 -20.83 8.02
CA GLY A 480 -15.57 -21.93 8.50
C GLY A 480 -14.41 -21.44 9.35
N ARG A 481 -13.58 -22.37 9.83
CA ARG A 481 -12.37 -22.02 10.56
C ARG A 481 -11.35 -21.38 9.63
N PRO A 482 -10.60 -20.37 10.08
CA PRO A 482 -9.50 -19.81 9.30
C PRO A 482 -8.47 -20.89 8.94
N GLN A 483 -8.01 -20.86 7.70
CA GLN A 483 -6.98 -21.76 7.20
C GLN A 483 -5.78 -20.95 6.71
N VAL A 484 -4.60 -21.43 7.02
CA VAL A 484 -3.34 -20.83 6.58
C VAL A 484 -3.09 -21.18 5.13
N ALA A 485 -2.67 -20.24 4.33
CA ALA A 485 -2.22 -20.48 2.96
C ALA A 485 -0.79 -21.04 3.00
N TYR A 486 -0.67 -22.34 3.17
CA TYR A 486 0.61 -23.04 3.04
C TYR A 486 1.13 -23.00 1.60
N ARG A 487 2.43 -23.14 1.45
CA ARG A 487 3.11 -23.37 0.18
C ARG A 487 4.01 -24.61 0.27
N GLU A 488 4.49 -25.05 -0.86
CA GLU A 488 5.48 -26.13 -0.95
C GLU A 488 6.77 -25.58 -1.54
N ALA A 489 7.89 -26.21 -1.21
CA ALA A 489 9.19 -25.97 -1.80
C ALA A 489 9.96 -27.28 -1.86
N ILE A 490 11.07 -27.31 -2.59
CA ILE A 490 12.00 -28.44 -2.59
C ILE A 490 13.29 -28.04 -1.91
N SER A 491 14.00 -29.00 -1.32
CA SER A 491 15.25 -28.73 -0.59
C SER A 491 16.49 -29.44 -1.19
N ALA A 492 16.32 -30.26 -2.23
CA ALA A 492 17.42 -30.98 -2.84
C ALA A 492 17.31 -30.97 -4.37
N PRO A 493 18.46 -30.93 -5.10
CA PRO A 493 18.45 -31.04 -6.56
C PRO A 493 18.15 -32.48 -7.00
N VAL A 494 17.41 -32.60 -8.10
CA VAL A 494 17.10 -33.88 -8.74
C VAL A 494 17.20 -33.71 -10.25
N GLU A 495 17.90 -34.65 -10.91
CA GLU A 495 17.94 -34.75 -12.34
C GLU A 495 17.06 -35.95 -12.78
N LEU A 496 16.19 -35.73 -13.75
CA LEU A 496 15.21 -36.70 -14.19
C LEU A 496 15.06 -36.65 -15.70
N ARG A 497 14.93 -37.83 -16.29
CA ARG A 497 14.46 -38.00 -17.67
C ARG A 497 13.01 -38.45 -17.66
N GLU A 498 12.14 -37.70 -18.34
CA GLU A 498 10.72 -38.02 -18.48
C GLU A 498 10.36 -38.23 -19.95
N VAL A 499 9.71 -39.37 -20.25
CA VAL A 499 9.28 -39.71 -21.58
C VAL A 499 7.76 -39.87 -21.61
N TYR A 500 7.09 -38.90 -22.22
CA TYR A 500 5.67 -39.01 -22.49
C TYR A 500 5.43 -39.68 -23.85
N LYS A 501 4.81 -40.85 -23.82
CA LYS A 501 4.45 -41.61 -25.05
C LYS A 501 3.03 -42.11 -24.92
N LYS A 502 2.17 -41.74 -25.88
CA LYS A 502 0.81 -42.26 -25.99
C LYS A 502 0.50 -42.61 -27.42
N GLN A 503 0.04 -43.81 -27.65
CA GLN A 503 -0.33 -44.32 -28.98
C GLN A 503 -1.77 -44.81 -28.92
N SER A 504 -2.66 -44.23 -29.73
CA SER A 504 -4.07 -44.62 -29.82
C SER A 504 -4.51 -44.54 -31.28
N GLY A 505 -4.28 -45.60 -32.04
CA GLY A 505 -4.89 -45.84 -33.37
C GLY A 505 -4.85 -44.66 -34.37
N GLY A 506 -3.69 -44.01 -34.55
CA GLY A 506 -3.51 -42.85 -35.42
C GLY A 506 -2.22 -42.09 -35.10
N ARG A 507 -2.20 -40.77 -35.26
CA ARG A 507 -1.07 -39.92 -34.85
C ARG A 507 -0.84 -40.07 -33.35
N GLY A 508 0.34 -40.52 -32.95
CA GLY A 508 0.74 -40.67 -31.55
C GLY A 508 1.05 -39.33 -30.84
N LYS A 509 1.44 -39.42 -29.59
CA LYS A 509 1.97 -38.32 -28.80
C LYS A 509 3.33 -38.73 -28.26
N PHE A 510 4.34 -37.88 -28.43
CA PHE A 510 5.69 -38.17 -27.97
C PHE A 510 6.39 -36.89 -27.49
N ALA A 511 6.99 -36.93 -26.30
CA ALA A 511 7.94 -35.95 -25.83
C ALA A 511 8.92 -36.63 -24.86
N ASP A 512 10.19 -36.27 -24.95
CA ASP A 512 11.26 -36.76 -24.10
C ASP A 512 12.10 -35.57 -23.65
N ILE A 513 12.19 -35.38 -22.34
CA ILE A 513 12.91 -34.26 -21.72
C ILE A 513 13.82 -34.78 -20.61
N ILE A 514 14.99 -34.22 -20.50
CA ILE A 514 15.90 -34.37 -19.37
C ILE A 514 15.99 -33.03 -18.67
N VAL A 515 15.54 -33.01 -17.44
CA VAL A 515 15.48 -31.79 -16.63
C VAL A 515 16.18 -31.97 -15.30
N ARG A 516 16.78 -30.89 -14.80
CA ARG A 516 17.25 -30.78 -13.46
C ARG A 516 16.36 -29.79 -12.73
N VAL A 517 15.82 -30.20 -11.59
CA VAL A 517 15.06 -29.37 -10.69
C VAL A 517 15.85 -29.13 -9.41
N GLU A 518 15.89 -27.92 -8.95
CA GLU A 518 16.58 -27.51 -7.72
C GLU A 518 15.92 -26.28 -7.11
N PRO A 519 16.16 -25.94 -5.84
CA PRO A 519 15.71 -24.65 -5.29
C PRO A 519 16.20 -23.49 -6.14
N ALA A 520 15.37 -22.48 -6.35
CA ALA A 520 15.77 -21.26 -7.06
C ALA A 520 16.95 -20.56 -6.38
N ASP A 521 17.70 -19.76 -7.13
CA ASP A 521 18.82 -18.98 -6.61
C ASP A 521 18.32 -18.01 -5.52
N ALA A 522 19.16 -17.72 -4.51
CA ALA A 522 18.76 -16.98 -3.30
C ALA A 522 18.20 -15.58 -3.57
N ASP A 523 18.64 -14.96 -4.65
CA ASP A 523 18.25 -13.59 -5.10
C ASP A 523 17.09 -13.62 -6.10
N PHE A 524 16.59 -14.80 -6.46
CA PHE A 524 15.46 -14.92 -7.38
C PHE A 524 14.14 -14.55 -6.67
N PRO A 525 13.32 -13.66 -7.25
CA PRO A 525 12.17 -13.06 -6.54
C PRO A 525 11.00 -14.03 -6.28
N GLY A 526 11.11 -15.29 -6.72
CA GLY A 526 10.07 -16.31 -6.57
C GLY A 526 9.51 -16.81 -7.91
N GLY A 527 8.68 -17.86 -7.87
CA GLY A 527 8.14 -18.48 -9.05
C GLY A 527 9.11 -19.46 -9.72
N LEU A 528 9.04 -19.58 -11.05
CA LEU A 528 9.86 -20.47 -11.85
C LEU A 528 11.06 -19.76 -12.45
N GLN A 529 12.26 -20.18 -12.04
CA GLN A 529 13.52 -19.84 -12.72
C GLN A 529 13.79 -20.92 -13.76
N PHE A 530 13.65 -20.58 -15.05
CA PHE A 530 13.82 -21.56 -16.15
C PHE A 530 15.08 -21.26 -16.94
N GLU A 531 15.91 -22.30 -17.14
CA GLU A 531 17.12 -22.27 -17.96
C GLU A 531 17.09 -23.34 -19.05
N ASP A 532 17.51 -22.99 -20.25
CA ASP A 532 17.67 -23.90 -21.37
C ASP A 532 19.15 -24.02 -21.76
N ILE A 533 19.69 -25.21 -21.64
CA ILE A 533 21.07 -25.55 -22.03
C ILE A 533 21.14 -26.64 -23.10
N VAL A 534 20.02 -26.95 -23.79
CA VAL A 534 19.93 -27.96 -24.80
C VAL A 534 20.89 -27.66 -25.97
N LYS A 535 21.68 -28.66 -26.37
CA LYS A 535 22.62 -28.56 -27.49
C LYS A 535 22.13 -29.37 -28.69
N GLY A 536 22.51 -28.91 -29.89
CA GLY A 536 22.28 -29.70 -31.14
C GLY A 536 20.84 -29.72 -31.65
N GLY A 537 19.89 -28.99 -31.03
CA GLY A 537 18.49 -28.98 -31.48
C GLY A 537 17.71 -30.23 -31.17
N ASN A 538 18.16 -31.04 -30.20
CA ASN A 538 17.51 -32.30 -29.78
C ASN A 538 16.08 -32.05 -29.30
N VAL A 539 15.83 -30.91 -28.64
CA VAL A 539 14.49 -30.35 -28.40
C VAL A 539 14.35 -29.13 -29.30
N PRO A 540 13.41 -29.10 -30.25
CA PRO A 540 13.17 -27.95 -31.10
C PRO A 540 12.82 -26.70 -30.28
N LYS A 541 13.33 -25.54 -30.68
CA LYS A 541 13.11 -24.25 -29.97
C LYS A 541 11.64 -23.90 -29.76
N GLU A 542 10.78 -24.36 -30.67
CA GLU A 542 9.33 -24.16 -30.61
C GLU A 542 8.65 -24.91 -29.44
N TYR A 543 9.29 -25.96 -28.88
CA TYR A 543 8.75 -26.75 -27.76
C TYR A 543 9.31 -26.34 -26.40
N ILE A 544 10.41 -25.58 -26.35
CA ILE A 544 11.02 -25.11 -25.10
C ILE A 544 10.04 -24.26 -24.27
N PRO A 545 9.30 -23.27 -24.85
CA PRO A 545 8.27 -22.53 -24.11
C PRO A 545 7.16 -23.41 -23.55
N SER A 546 6.86 -24.55 -24.24
CA SER A 546 5.85 -25.50 -23.76
C SER A 546 6.32 -26.29 -22.55
N VAL A 547 7.61 -26.59 -22.45
CA VAL A 547 8.22 -27.18 -21.24
C VAL A 547 8.13 -26.21 -20.07
N GLN A 548 8.53 -24.96 -20.27
CA GLN A 548 8.41 -23.92 -19.25
C GLN A 548 6.97 -23.77 -18.76
N LYS A 549 6.02 -23.61 -19.66
CA LYS A 549 4.59 -23.50 -19.36
C LYS A 549 4.04 -24.72 -18.60
N GLY A 550 4.54 -25.94 -18.96
CA GLY A 550 4.19 -27.17 -18.26
C GLY A 550 4.59 -27.14 -16.78
N PHE A 551 5.81 -26.67 -16.47
CA PHE A 551 6.27 -26.48 -15.10
C PHE A 551 5.48 -25.38 -14.39
N GLU A 552 5.25 -24.23 -15.00
CA GLU A 552 4.44 -23.13 -14.41
C GLU A 552 3.02 -23.59 -14.05
N THR A 553 2.42 -24.40 -14.90
CA THR A 553 1.10 -24.99 -14.66
C THR A 553 1.13 -25.99 -13.51
N ALA A 554 2.14 -26.86 -13.48
CA ALA A 554 2.27 -27.89 -12.44
C ALA A 554 2.59 -27.30 -11.06
N MET A 555 3.35 -26.21 -10.98
CA MET A 555 3.68 -25.51 -9.73
C MET A 555 2.46 -25.00 -8.97
N LYS A 556 1.32 -24.82 -9.63
CA LYS A 556 0.07 -24.42 -8.96
C LYS A 556 -0.46 -25.49 -8.01
N ASN A 557 -0.07 -26.74 -8.21
CA ASN A 557 -0.46 -27.89 -7.41
C ASN A 557 0.79 -28.68 -7.01
N GLY A 558 1.29 -28.46 -5.80
CA GLY A 558 2.45 -29.14 -5.27
C GLY A 558 2.24 -30.64 -5.00
N VAL A 559 3.30 -31.31 -4.60
CA VAL A 559 3.35 -32.78 -4.47
C VAL A 559 2.99 -33.30 -3.09
N LEU A 560 2.96 -32.44 -2.07
CA LEU A 560 2.65 -32.82 -0.66
C LEU A 560 1.14 -32.85 -0.40
N ALA A 561 0.47 -31.74 -0.62
CA ALA A 561 -0.97 -31.60 -0.38
C ALA A 561 -1.67 -30.73 -1.43
N GLY A 562 -0.99 -30.45 -2.54
CA GLY A 562 -1.53 -29.63 -3.62
C GLY A 562 -1.42 -28.12 -3.35
N TYR A 563 -0.65 -27.71 -2.35
CA TYR A 563 -0.35 -26.29 -2.17
C TYR A 563 0.58 -25.77 -3.27
N PRO A 564 0.49 -24.50 -3.66
CA PRO A 564 1.38 -23.97 -4.69
C PRO A 564 2.85 -24.14 -4.30
N LEU A 565 3.67 -24.65 -5.24
CA LEU A 565 5.11 -24.76 -5.08
C LEU A 565 5.75 -23.48 -5.59
N ASP A 566 6.66 -22.89 -4.81
CA ASP A 566 7.32 -21.63 -5.11
C ASP A 566 8.84 -21.79 -5.16
N SER A 567 9.51 -20.83 -5.81
CA SER A 567 10.99 -20.75 -5.86
C SER A 567 11.65 -22.01 -6.42
N LEU A 568 11.23 -22.44 -7.61
CA LEU A 568 11.76 -23.59 -8.34
C LEU A 568 12.68 -23.16 -9.47
N LYS A 569 13.89 -23.72 -9.52
CA LYS A 569 14.77 -23.65 -10.68
C LYS A 569 14.69 -24.92 -11.50
N VAL A 570 14.42 -24.78 -12.79
CA VAL A 570 14.37 -25.88 -13.75
C VAL A 570 15.35 -25.60 -14.88
N THR A 571 16.30 -26.50 -15.06
CA THR A 571 17.23 -26.48 -16.19
C THR A 571 16.85 -27.59 -17.17
N LEU A 572 16.44 -27.23 -18.38
CA LEU A 572 16.24 -28.19 -19.47
C LEU A 572 17.61 -28.54 -20.06
N ILE A 573 18.05 -29.77 -19.81
CA ILE A 573 19.41 -30.25 -20.17
C ILE A 573 19.43 -30.79 -21.58
N ASP A 574 18.52 -31.70 -21.90
CA ASP A 574 18.45 -32.38 -23.17
C ASP A 574 17.06 -33.01 -23.39
N GLY A 575 16.89 -33.72 -24.47
CA GLY A 575 15.66 -34.44 -24.78
C GLY A 575 15.66 -35.03 -26.19
N SER A 576 14.48 -35.45 -26.62
CA SER A 576 14.28 -35.88 -28.03
C SER A 576 12.83 -35.62 -28.46
N PHE A 577 12.64 -35.56 -29.77
CA PHE A 577 11.33 -35.40 -30.37
C PHE A 577 11.12 -36.42 -31.49
N HIS A 578 9.85 -36.63 -31.83
CA HIS A 578 9.47 -37.45 -32.96
C HIS A 578 8.83 -36.58 -34.04
N PRO A 579 9.28 -36.60 -35.31
CA PRO A 579 8.85 -35.67 -36.35
C PRO A 579 7.34 -35.63 -36.61
N VAL A 580 6.62 -36.72 -36.31
CA VAL A 580 5.17 -36.83 -36.54
C VAL A 580 4.36 -36.75 -35.25
N ASP A 581 4.86 -37.31 -34.14
CA ASP A 581 4.10 -37.52 -32.92
C ASP A 581 4.40 -36.45 -31.83
N SER A 582 5.36 -35.56 -32.05
CA SER A 582 5.66 -34.47 -31.14
C SER A 582 4.84 -33.25 -31.46
N ASP A 583 4.33 -32.60 -30.42
CA ASP A 583 3.65 -31.31 -30.45
C ASP A 583 3.86 -30.57 -29.14
N GLN A 584 3.47 -29.31 -29.11
CA GLN A 584 3.58 -28.42 -27.92
C GLN A 584 2.90 -29.02 -26.68
N LEU A 585 1.71 -29.58 -26.84
CA LEU A 585 0.94 -30.19 -25.75
C LEU A 585 1.66 -31.42 -25.17
N SER A 586 2.33 -32.23 -26.01
CA SER A 586 3.09 -33.39 -25.52
C SER A 586 4.24 -32.99 -24.62
N PHE A 587 4.96 -31.91 -24.96
CA PHE A 587 6.04 -31.35 -24.13
C PHE A 587 5.52 -30.69 -22.85
N GLU A 588 4.37 -30.03 -22.92
CA GLU A 588 3.70 -29.46 -21.72
C GLU A 588 3.31 -30.57 -20.72
N ILE A 589 2.75 -31.68 -21.22
CA ILE A 589 2.39 -32.86 -20.40
C ILE A 589 3.63 -33.53 -19.83
N ALA A 590 4.68 -33.74 -20.65
CA ALA A 590 5.94 -34.31 -20.17
C ALA A 590 6.56 -33.50 -19.07
N ALA A 591 6.53 -32.17 -19.17
CA ALA A 591 7.01 -31.24 -18.14
C ALA A 591 6.19 -31.36 -16.83
N GLN A 592 4.86 -31.49 -16.92
CA GLN A 592 4.01 -31.70 -15.75
C GLN A 592 4.28 -33.05 -15.06
N MET A 593 4.54 -34.10 -15.83
CA MET A 593 4.91 -35.41 -15.30
C MET A 593 6.29 -35.38 -14.64
N ALA A 594 7.27 -34.75 -15.30
CA ALA A 594 8.61 -34.55 -14.77
C ALA A 594 8.58 -33.76 -13.44
N PHE A 595 7.77 -32.70 -13.35
CA PHE A 595 7.57 -31.94 -12.14
C PHE A 595 7.12 -32.83 -10.97
N LYS A 596 6.06 -33.63 -11.17
CA LYS A 596 5.51 -34.48 -10.11
C LYS A 596 6.53 -35.50 -9.60
N GLU A 597 7.24 -36.15 -10.51
CA GLU A 597 8.22 -37.15 -10.12
C GLU A 597 9.48 -36.56 -9.50
N ALA A 598 10.03 -35.49 -10.10
CA ALA A 598 11.24 -34.85 -9.62
C ALA A 598 11.02 -34.18 -8.29
N CYS A 599 9.96 -33.39 -8.12
CA CYS A 599 9.68 -32.69 -6.85
C CYS A 599 9.37 -33.67 -5.71
N ALA A 600 8.73 -34.82 -5.97
CA ALA A 600 8.54 -35.85 -4.94
C ALA A 600 9.87 -36.43 -4.44
N LYS A 601 10.89 -36.54 -5.31
CA LYS A 601 12.24 -37.02 -4.95
C LYS A 601 13.15 -35.94 -4.40
N ALA A 602 12.83 -34.68 -4.63
CA ALA A 602 13.65 -33.50 -4.27
C ALA A 602 13.50 -33.05 -2.81
N LYS A 603 13.07 -33.94 -1.92
CA LYS A 603 12.80 -33.67 -0.51
C LYS A 603 11.87 -32.45 -0.35
N PRO A 604 10.60 -32.60 -0.73
CA PRO A 604 9.66 -31.50 -0.62
C PRO A 604 9.43 -31.10 0.84
N VAL A 605 9.26 -29.79 1.08
CA VAL A 605 9.02 -29.21 2.40
C VAL A 605 7.75 -28.36 2.36
N LEU A 606 7.01 -28.41 3.46
CA LEU A 606 5.87 -27.52 3.66
C LEU A 606 6.35 -26.17 4.17
N MET A 607 5.84 -25.08 3.59
CA MET A 607 6.19 -23.71 3.93
C MET A 607 4.99 -23.03 4.58
N GLU A 608 5.20 -22.33 5.69
CA GLU A 608 4.18 -21.55 6.39
C GLU A 608 4.49 -20.05 6.35
N PRO A 609 3.45 -19.18 6.32
CA PRO A 609 3.66 -17.75 6.41
C PRO A 609 4.07 -17.34 7.82
N ILE A 610 5.14 -16.57 7.90
CA ILE A 610 5.66 -15.96 9.12
C ILE A 610 5.23 -14.51 9.16
N MET A 611 4.67 -14.10 10.28
CA MET A 611 4.22 -12.75 10.54
C MET A 611 5.23 -12.03 11.44
N LYS A 612 5.51 -10.79 11.10
CA LYS A 612 6.21 -9.86 11.99
C LYS A 612 5.18 -9.20 12.88
N ILE A 613 5.31 -9.38 14.18
CA ILE A 613 4.41 -8.78 15.17
C ILE A 613 5.16 -7.78 16.04
N GLU A 614 4.49 -6.70 16.35
CA GLU A 614 4.90 -5.73 17.35
C GLU A 614 3.80 -5.55 18.39
N VAL A 615 4.17 -5.68 19.64
CA VAL A 615 3.25 -5.54 20.77
C VAL A 615 3.71 -4.42 21.67
N VAL A 616 2.86 -3.40 21.80
CA VAL A 616 3.08 -2.30 22.76
C VAL A 616 2.31 -2.65 24.03
N THR A 617 3.03 -2.87 25.13
CA THR A 617 2.47 -3.38 26.38
C THR A 617 3.04 -2.62 27.60
N PRO A 618 2.29 -2.52 28.71
CA PRO A 618 2.85 -2.07 29.99
C PRO A 618 4.01 -2.97 30.41
N GLU A 619 5.01 -2.41 31.10
CA GLU A 619 6.19 -3.13 31.55
C GLU A 619 5.84 -4.35 32.41
N GLU A 620 4.85 -4.24 33.27
CA GLU A 620 4.37 -5.31 34.14
C GLU A 620 3.82 -6.53 33.39
N SER A 621 3.27 -6.34 32.17
CA SER A 621 2.71 -7.41 31.34
C SER A 621 3.71 -7.96 30.31
N MET A 622 4.89 -7.37 30.18
CA MET A 622 5.86 -7.74 29.14
C MET A 622 6.27 -9.21 29.22
N GLY A 623 6.52 -9.72 30.44
CA GLY A 623 6.89 -11.12 30.65
C GLY A 623 5.83 -12.11 30.16
N ASP A 624 4.57 -11.82 30.44
CA ASP A 624 3.44 -12.65 30.03
C ASP A 624 3.23 -12.59 28.51
N VAL A 625 3.40 -11.42 27.90
CA VAL A 625 3.34 -11.25 26.43
C VAL A 625 4.44 -12.05 25.74
N ILE A 626 5.69 -11.97 26.21
CA ILE A 626 6.81 -12.74 25.67
C ILE A 626 6.55 -14.24 25.86
N GLY A 627 6.06 -14.64 27.03
CA GLY A 627 5.72 -16.03 27.34
C GLY A 627 4.64 -16.57 26.40
N ASP A 628 3.60 -15.79 26.07
CA ASP A 628 2.57 -16.17 25.13
C ASP A 628 3.09 -16.26 23.69
N LEU A 629 3.89 -15.30 23.25
CA LEU A 629 4.51 -15.33 21.90
C LEU A 629 5.43 -16.56 21.75
N ASN A 630 6.21 -16.90 22.76
CA ASN A 630 7.06 -18.11 22.74
C ASN A 630 6.23 -19.39 22.66
N LYS A 631 5.10 -19.48 23.38
CA LYS A 631 4.16 -20.61 23.26
C LYS A 631 3.59 -20.75 21.85
N ARG A 632 3.47 -19.66 21.13
CA ARG A 632 3.01 -19.58 19.74
C ARG A 632 4.13 -19.75 18.72
N ARG A 633 5.24 -20.37 19.11
CA ARG A 633 6.44 -20.57 18.28
C ARG A 633 7.08 -19.26 17.81
N GLY A 634 6.80 -18.16 18.49
CA GLY A 634 7.36 -16.85 18.15
C GLY A 634 8.84 -16.76 18.49
N GLN A 635 9.58 -16.06 17.65
CA GLN A 635 10.98 -15.70 17.88
C GLN A 635 11.05 -14.21 18.18
N VAL A 636 11.32 -13.87 19.44
CA VAL A 636 11.48 -12.47 19.85
C VAL A 636 12.80 -11.95 19.29
N GLU A 637 12.73 -10.91 18.45
CA GLU A 637 13.89 -10.30 17.79
C GLU A 637 14.46 -9.11 18.57
N GLY A 638 13.59 -8.39 19.28
CA GLY A 638 13.99 -7.19 19.99
C GLY A 638 12.95 -6.70 20.98
N MET A 639 13.41 -5.88 21.89
CA MET A 639 12.59 -5.18 22.86
C MET A 639 13.04 -3.73 22.93
N ASP A 640 12.09 -2.82 22.75
CA ASP A 640 12.31 -1.40 22.85
C ASP A 640 11.45 -0.82 23.98
N THR A 641 11.78 0.37 24.44
CA THR A 641 10.96 1.09 25.40
C THR A 641 10.38 2.30 24.72
N SER A 642 9.05 2.39 24.71
CA SER A 642 8.38 3.60 24.29
C SER A 642 8.59 4.72 25.32
N ARG A 643 8.38 5.94 24.94
CA ARG A 643 8.58 7.10 25.82
C ARG A 643 7.58 7.21 26.96
N THR A 644 6.41 6.64 26.75
CA THR A 644 5.38 6.55 27.80
C THR A 644 5.70 5.50 28.85
N GLY A 645 6.89 4.84 28.77
CA GLY A 645 7.28 3.74 29.64
C GLY A 645 6.69 2.39 29.22
N ALA A 646 5.90 2.36 28.13
CA ALA A 646 5.43 1.09 27.59
C ALA A 646 6.57 0.33 26.88
N ARG A 647 6.52 -0.99 26.94
CA ARG A 647 7.48 -1.86 26.27
C ARG A 647 6.98 -2.25 24.89
N ILE A 648 7.89 -2.25 23.91
CA ILE A 648 7.62 -2.70 22.54
C ILE A 648 8.33 -4.03 22.37
N VAL A 649 7.57 -5.09 22.16
CA VAL A 649 8.08 -6.44 21.88
C VAL A 649 7.94 -6.71 20.39
N LYS A 650 9.06 -6.96 19.71
CA LYS A 650 9.11 -7.33 18.28
C LYS A 650 9.41 -8.82 18.16
N ALA A 651 8.59 -9.53 17.41
CA ALA A 651 8.77 -10.96 17.19
C ALA A 651 8.35 -11.40 15.79
N LYS A 652 8.89 -12.53 15.35
CA LYS A 652 8.41 -13.29 14.20
C LYS A 652 7.64 -14.50 14.68
N VAL A 653 6.42 -14.68 14.18
CA VAL A 653 5.52 -15.76 14.62
C VAL A 653 4.81 -16.39 13.42
N PRO A 654 4.59 -17.71 13.41
CA PRO A 654 3.80 -18.37 12.39
C PRO A 654 2.34 -17.92 12.46
N LEU A 655 1.74 -17.61 11.31
CA LEU A 655 0.35 -17.19 11.25
C LEU A 655 -0.61 -18.24 11.84
N ALA A 656 -0.30 -19.52 11.66
CA ALA A 656 -1.10 -20.62 12.19
C ALA A 656 -1.34 -20.54 13.71
N GLU A 657 -0.41 -19.95 14.44
CA GLU A 657 -0.48 -19.81 15.90
C GLU A 657 -1.14 -18.51 16.37
N MET A 658 -1.46 -17.61 15.43
CA MET A 658 -1.88 -16.25 15.75
C MET A 658 -3.39 -16.04 15.74
N PHE A 659 -4.17 -17.04 15.34
CA PHE A 659 -5.63 -16.92 15.38
C PHE A 659 -6.12 -16.69 16.82
N GLY A 660 -6.97 -15.68 16.99
CA GLY A 660 -7.47 -15.28 18.30
C GLY A 660 -6.45 -14.59 19.22
N TYR A 661 -5.26 -14.24 18.72
CA TYR A 661 -4.20 -13.61 19.52
C TYR A 661 -4.63 -12.29 20.15
N VAL A 662 -5.37 -11.43 19.41
CA VAL A 662 -5.84 -10.13 19.92
C VAL A 662 -6.69 -10.29 21.17
N THR A 663 -7.54 -11.32 21.23
CA THR A 663 -8.36 -11.64 22.40
C THR A 663 -7.49 -12.12 23.57
N ALA A 664 -6.52 -13.00 23.29
CA ALA A 664 -5.58 -13.46 24.30
C ALA A 664 -4.74 -12.31 24.87
N LEU A 665 -4.22 -11.44 24.01
CA LEU A 665 -3.45 -10.26 24.39
C LEU A 665 -4.24 -9.31 25.30
N ARG A 666 -5.51 -9.04 24.95
CA ARG A 666 -6.41 -8.23 25.78
C ARG A 666 -6.63 -8.84 27.16
N THR A 667 -6.77 -10.16 27.23
CA THR A 667 -6.92 -10.87 28.52
C THR A 667 -5.65 -10.76 29.36
N ILE A 668 -4.47 -11.03 28.80
CA ILE A 668 -3.18 -10.99 29.48
C ILE A 668 -2.88 -9.59 30.01
N THR A 669 -3.21 -8.55 29.25
CA THR A 669 -2.83 -7.15 29.54
C THR A 669 -3.97 -6.30 30.09
N SER A 670 -5.11 -6.91 30.41
CA SER A 670 -6.33 -6.20 30.83
C SER A 670 -6.76 -5.08 29.84
N GLY A 671 -6.61 -5.35 28.54
CA GLY A 671 -6.94 -4.43 27.48
C GLY A 671 -5.96 -3.28 27.23
N ARG A 672 -4.82 -3.25 27.95
CA ARG A 672 -3.86 -2.14 27.90
C ARG A 672 -2.76 -2.27 26.83
N ALA A 673 -2.64 -3.44 26.20
CA ALA A 673 -1.70 -3.64 25.11
C ALA A 673 -2.38 -3.49 23.74
N THR A 674 -1.60 -3.05 22.77
CA THR A 674 -1.96 -3.03 21.36
C THR A 674 -0.97 -3.87 20.56
N SER A 675 -1.40 -4.46 19.47
CA SER A 675 -0.52 -5.21 18.58
C SER A 675 -0.78 -4.84 17.13
N SER A 676 0.28 -4.87 16.34
CA SER A 676 0.22 -4.84 14.89
C SER A 676 0.93 -6.08 14.34
N MET A 677 0.40 -6.66 13.27
CA MET A 677 0.93 -7.87 12.67
C MET A 677 0.92 -7.72 11.15
N GLU A 678 2.06 -7.98 10.51
CA GLU A 678 2.22 -7.90 9.06
C GLU A 678 2.90 -9.17 8.52
N PHE A 679 2.61 -9.53 7.27
CA PHE A 679 3.30 -10.63 6.61
C PHE A 679 4.79 -10.30 6.41
N SER A 680 5.66 -11.24 6.75
CA SER A 680 7.10 -11.12 6.58
C SER A 680 7.60 -11.98 5.40
N HIS A 681 7.54 -13.29 5.54
CA HIS A 681 8.05 -14.25 4.56
C HIS A 681 7.45 -15.64 4.79
N TYR A 682 7.76 -16.58 3.91
CA TYR A 682 7.49 -17.99 4.11
C TYR A 682 8.72 -18.70 4.68
N GLU A 683 8.51 -19.64 5.61
CA GLU A 683 9.57 -20.45 6.21
C GLU A 683 9.17 -21.92 6.27
N ALA A 684 10.16 -22.82 6.20
CA ALA A 684 9.91 -24.25 6.23
C ALA A 684 9.38 -24.69 7.61
N VAL A 685 8.30 -25.44 7.60
CA VAL A 685 7.71 -26.02 8.82
C VAL A 685 8.54 -27.19 9.30
N SER A 686 8.68 -27.39 10.62
CA SER A 686 9.34 -28.59 11.16
C SER A 686 8.61 -29.87 10.73
N SER A 687 9.35 -30.96 10.53
CA SER A 687 8.78 -32.25 10.06
C SER A 687 7.64 -32.76 10.94
N SER A 688 7.68 -32.52 12.26
CA SER A 688 6.60 -32.94 13.18
C SER A 688 5.29 -32.18 12.91
N ILE A 689 5.37 -30.88 12.70
CA ILE A 689 4.19 -30.02 12.42
C ILE A 689 3.71 -30.27 11.00
N ALA A 690 4.64 -30.41 10.02
CA ALA A 690 4.29 -30.75 8.64
C ALA A 690 3.47 -32.04 8.57
N LYS A 691 3.87 -33.09 9.30
CA LYS A 691 3.11 -34.35 9.37
C LYS A 691 1.71 -34.16 9.94
N THR A 692 1.55 -33.33 10.97
CA THR A 692 0.23 -33.04 11.55
C THR A 692 -0.65 -32.34 10.51
N VAL A 693 -0.15 -31.28 9.91
CA VAL A 693 -0.90 -30.50 8.90
C VAL A 693 -1.26 -31.39 7.69
N LEU A 694 -0.29 -32.16 7.17
CA LEU A 694 -0.54 -33.06 6.03
C LEU A 694 -1.55 -34.16 6.35
N THR A 695 -1.53 -34.68 7.59
CA THR A 695 -2.53 -35.69 8.02
C THR A 695 -3.94 -35.08 8.04
N GLU A 696 -4.09 -33.86 8.52
CA GLU A 696 -5.38 -33.19 8.59
C GLU A 696 -5.98 -32.91 7.20
N VAL A 697 -5.14 -32.60 6.22
CA VAL A 697 -5.59 -32.30 4.84
C VAL A 697 -5.51 -33.49 3.88
N GLY A 698 -5.14 -34.68 4.35
CA GLY A 698 -5.01 -35.89 3.51
C GLY A 698 -3.83 -35.86 2.54
N GLY A 699 -2.78 -35.11 2.88
CA GLY A 699 -1.57 -34.96 2.07
C GLY A 699 -0.59 -36.15 2.19
N ARG A 700 0.51 -36.07 1.43
CA ARG A 700 1.56 -37.08 1.33
C ARG A 700 2.56 -37.01 2.50
N VAL A 701 2.17 -37.57 3.63
CA VAL A 701 3.01 -37.63 4.84
C VAL A 701 4.29 -38.47 4.65
N ASP A 702 4.24 -39.38 3.68
CA ASP A 702 5.36 -40.27 3.34
C ASP A 702 6.55 -39.54 2.68
N LEU A 703 6.37 -38.34 2.20
CA LEU A 703 7.40 -37.55 1.53
C LEU A 703 8.17 -36.58 2.48
N VAL A 704 7.74 -36.45 3.78
CA VAL A 704 8.29 -35.46 4.74
C VAL A 704 9.02 -36.14 5.91
#